data_fff7b532db113c12369cc2296d21a7a3
#
_entry.id   fff7b532db113c12369cc2296d21a7a3
#
_cell.length_a   1.000
_cell.length_b   1.000
_cell.length_c   1.000
_cell.angle_alpha   90.00
_cell.angle_beta   90.00
_cell.angle_gamma   90.00
#
_symmetry.space_group_name_H-M   'P 1'
#
loop_
_entity.id
_entity.type
_entity.pdbx_description
1 polymer ?
#
loop_
_entity_poly.entity_id
_entity_poly.type
_entity_poly.pdbx_seq_one_letter_code
_entity_poly.pdbx_strand_id
1 'polypeptide(L)'
;MPSNLSAIRSSGWRNLTILALGWALTTAAPAADKILFDFTAKADLTQIVTADAKVSAATSGAGLALRIVTGHQATWPGVTLRAPGGSWALSAFAQIVTDIKNTGTNPITVFCRVDNPGADGVQHCVTGSLDLGPGRTGTLKVPLKRTSDDKLSGKLFGMRGYPTGPGDPAAIDPAHVTQILVFLSKPDTDHQFEVRDVRANGHYTPPTASVTDATPFLPFIDSFGQYRHKDWPGKTTSLADLAIKREQEARDLAENPGPGGWDKYGGWAAGPSLKATGFFRTQKVGDKWWLVDPDGHLFFSQGLDCVRMLDTTPIDERQDWFEAYPGPEPQFAEFLSRGYALKGHYEGHQPQCFCFAGANLLRKYGAEWRKTSAEIIHKRLRSWGLNTIGNWSDESVRLMRRTAYTDSVGSSGAAEIQGSEGYWGKFPDVFDPRFTDAVRREMGTKKGKSAGDPWCIGYFSDNEMSWGDEVSLAIAALQSSPSQAAKQAFVADLKAKYSTIARLNEAWGATHASWEALLDSRQAPDKEKARADLTVFYTKVAERYFHTVREAIKSVAPDQLYLGCRFAAVNSRAAAAAAKYCDVVSYNLYQRSVADFQFNGGADVPLLIGEFHFGALDRGLFHTGLVPVADQTARAQAYKDYVQGAVRHPQFVGCHWFQYQDEPTIGRVYDEENYQIGFVDVADTPYAETIAAAREVGGKLYR
;
A
#
# COMPACT_ATOMS: atom_id res chain seq x y z
N MET A 1 2.68 31.32 -70.38
CA MET A 1 1.89 31.97 -71.48
C MET A 1 0.76 31.02 -71.84
N PRO A 2 -0.38 31.54 -72.28
CA PRO A 2 -1.44 32.07 -71.35
C PRO A 2 -2.81 31.45 -71.65
N SER A 3 -3.76 31.87 -70.79
CA SER A 3 -5.16 32.25 -71.10
C SER A 3 -6.17 31.13 -71.39
N ASN A 4 -7.40 31.17 -71.06
CA ASN A 4 -8.41 32.18 -70.63
C ASN A 4 -9.66 31.42 -70.11
N LEU A 5 -10.26 31.90 -69.09
CA LEU A 5 -11.55 32.53 -68.98
C LEU A 5 -12.75 31.95 -69.78
N SER A 6 -13.80 31.51 -69.13
CA SER A 6 -15.06 32.24 -69.11
C SER A 6 -16.19 31.50 -68.39
N ALA A 7 -16.80 32.20 -67.51
CA ALA A 7 -18.07 32.26 -66.86
C ALA A 7 -19.32 31.86 -67.69
N ILE A 8 -20.41 31.45 -67.01
CA ILE A 8 -21.79 31.83 -67.10
C ILE A 8 -22.58 31.17 -65.98
N ARG A 9 -23.07 31.92 -65.00
CA ARG A 9 -24.47 32.24 -64.58
C ARG A 9 -25.48 31.06 -64.68
N SER A 10 -26.38 30.77 -63.79
CA SER A 10 -27.10 31.46 -62.71
C SER A 10 -28.26 30.55 -62.27
N SER A 11 -28.74 30.77 -61.06
CA SER A 11 -30.11 30.56 -60.58
C SER A 11 -30.48 29.27 -59.86
N GLY A 12 -30.96 29.47 -58.63
CA GLY A 12 -31.82 28.51 -57.96
C GLY A 12 -31.70 28.55 -56.42
N TRP A 13 -32.12 29.62 -55.79
CA TRP A 13 -32.34 29.67 -54.34
C TRP A 13 -33.53 28.79 -53.97
N ARG A 14 -33.27 27.76 -53.13
CA ARG A 14 -34.32 27.16 -52.29
C ARG A 14 -33.82 27.24 -50.84
N ASN A 15 -34.59 28.01 -50.07
CA ASN A 15 -34.43 28.14 -48.62
C ASN A 15 -34.65 26.79 -47.93
N LEU A 16 -33.61 26.22 -47.30
CA LEU A 16 -33.72 25.21 -46.27
C LEU A 16 -33.52 25.90 -44.91
N THR A 17 -34.62 26.10 -44.19
CA THR A 17 -34.59 26.54 -42.82
C THR A 17 -34.09 25.39 -41.93
N ILE A 18 -32.83 25.44 -41.51
CA ILE A 18 -32.27 24.51 -40.52
C ILE A 18 -32.73 25.01 -39.17
N LEU A 19 -33.66 24.29 -38.56
CA LEU A 19 -33.99 24.43 -37.14
C LEU A 19 -32.79 23.92 -36.35
N ALA A 20 -31.95 24.81 -35.84
CA ALA A 20 -30.97 24.53 -34.83
C ALA A 20 -31.70 24.32 -33.51
N LEU A 21 -31.94 23.05 -33.13
CA LEU A 21 -32.25 22.69 -31.75
C LEU A 21 -30.99 22.93 -30.93
N GLY A 22 -30.94 24.08 -30.27
CA GLY A 22 -29.92 24.36 -29.25
C GLY A 22 -30.17 23.47 -28.05
N TRP A 23 -29.31 22.46 -27.88
CA TRP A 23 -29.19 21.80 -26.60
C TRP A 23 -28.52 22.77 -25.66
N ALA A 24 -29.32 23.42 -24.81
CA ALA A 24 -28.81 24.12 -23.65
C ALA A 24 -28.24 23.09 -22.68
N LEU A 25 -26.92 22.87 -22.74
CA LEU A 25 -26.19 22.26 -21.64
C LEU A 25 -26.31 23.23 -20.45
N THR A 26 -27.30 22.99 -19.59
CA THR A 26 -27.33 23.60 -18.26
C THR A 26 -26.17 23.02 -17.47
N THR A 27 -25.03 23.69 -17.52
CA THR A 27 -23.99 23.48 -16.52
C THR A 27 -24.59 23.92 -15.19
N ALA A 28 -24.96 22.97 -14.33
CA ALA A 28 -25.34 23.26 -12.96
C ALA A 28 -24.18 24.04 -12.32
N ALA A 29 -24.48 25.26 -11.83
CA ALA A 29 -23.49 26.01 -11.09
C ALA A 29 -23.00 25.18 -9.90
N PRO A 30 -21.71 25.21 -9.57
CA PRO A 30 -21.19 24.48 -8.42
C PRO A 30 -22.00 24.89 -7.18
N ALA A 31 -22.46 23.89 -6.41
CA ALA A 31 -23.17 24.17 -5.17
C ALA A 31 -22.24 24.98 -4.26
N ALA A 32 -22.73 26.14 -3.79
CA ALA A 32 -22.00 26.95 -2.82
C ALA A 32 -21.74 26.12 -1.56
N ASP A 33 -20.58 26.31 -0.93
CA ASP A 33 -20.22 25.65 0.32
C ASP A 33 -21.32 25.85 1.38
N LYS A 34 -21.69 24.80 2.09
CA LYS A 34 -22.62 24.86 3.22
C LYS A 34 -21.82 24.83 4.51
N ILE A 35 -21.76 25.95 5.20
CA ILE A 35 -21.12 26.03 6.52
C ILE A 35 -21.97 25.26 7.53
N LEU A 36 -21.36 24.33 8.24
CA LEU A 36 -21.96 23.50 9.29
C LEU A 36 -21.63 24.05 10.66
N PHE A 37 -20.38 24.51 10.86
CA PHE A 37 -19.91 25.22 12.03
C PHE A 37 -19.04 26.39 11.58
N ASP A 38 -19.41 27.60 12.03
CA ASP A 38 -18.65 28.82 11.78
C ASP A 38 -18.01 29.30 13.09
N PHE A 39 -16.74 29.10 13.23
CA PHE A 39 -15.95 29.59 14.35
C PHE A 39 -15.38 30.98 14.09
N THR A 40 -15.60 31.56 12.89
CA THR A 40 -15.04 32.85 12.48
C THR A 40 -15.87 34.06 12.93
N ALA A 41 -17.18 33.87 13.13
CA ALA A 41 -18.12 34.94 13.50
C ALA A 41 -18.48 34.93 15.00
N LYS A 42 -18.90 33.81 15.53
CA LYS A 42 -19.22 33.60 16.95
C LYS A 42 -19.21 32.12 17.27
N ALA A 43 -18.22 31.65 18.06
CA ALA A 43 -18.17 30.24 18.46
C ALA A 43 -19.19 29.96 19.57
N ASP A 44 -20.26 29.22 19.27
CA ASP A 44 -21.08 28.62 20.31
C ASP A 44 -20.44 27.33 20.80
N LEU A 45 -19.68 27.46 21.89
CA LEU A 45 -18.96 26.33 22.50
C LEU A 45 -19.89 25.33 23.21
N THR A 46 -21.18 25.67 23.41
CA THR A 46 -22.15 24.80 24.11
C THR A 46 -22.54 23.56 23.29
N GLN A 47 -22.37 23.61 21.96
CA GLN A 47 -22.65 22.51 21.04
C GLN A 47 -21.47 21.57 20.85
N ILE A 48 -20.33 21.81 21.54
CA ILE A 48 -19.12 21.06 21.40
C ILE A 48 -18.95 20.13 22.59
N VAL A 49 -18.86 18.84 22.34
CA VAL A 49 -18.53 17.83 23.36
C VAL A 49 -17.03 17.53 23.27
N THR A 50 -16.32 17.59 24.38
CA THR A 50 -14.88 17.33 24.45
C THR A 50 -14.59 15.96 25.06
N ALA A 51 -13.56 15.30 24.55
CA ALA A 51 -12.98 14.08 25.11
C ALA A 51 -11.48 14.32 25.31
N ASP A 52 -11.04 14.36 26.57
CA ASP A 52 -9.63 14.68 26.92
C ASP A 52 -9.09 15.87 26.12
N ALA A 53 -9.90 16.94 26.03
CA ALA A 53 -9.56 18.14 25.29
C ALA A 53 -10.21 19.37 25.93
N LYS A 54 -9.56 20.53 25.76
CA LYS A 54 -10.07 21.86 26.13
C LYS A 54 -10.24 22.71 24.88
N VAL A 55 -11.34 23.46 24.82
CA VAL A 55 -11.64 24.33 23.69
C VAL A 55 -11.73 25.79 24.13
N SER A 56 -11.32 26.70 23.25
CA SER A 56 -11.45 28.14 23.42
C SER A 56 -11.52 28.84 22.08
N ALA A 57 -12.12 30.04 22.04
CA ALA A 57 -12.00 30.90 20.87
C ALA A 57 -10.57 31.47 20.79
N ALA A 58 -10.01 31.51 19.57
CA ALA A 58 -8.70 32.08 19.29
C ALA A 58 -8.79 33.03 18.11
N THR A 59 -7.97 34.08 18.08
CA THR A 59 -7.83 34.97 16.92
C THR A 59 -6.68 34.42 16.06
N SER A 60 -6.98 34.00 14.82
CA SER A 60 -5.98 33.45 13.89
C SER A 60 -6.02 34.26 12.59
N GLY A 61 -4.99 35.06 12.35
CA GLY A 61 -4.82 35.84 11.12
C GLY A 61 -6.06 36.74 10.81
N ALA A 62 -6.87 36.36 9.84
CA ALA A 62 -8.02 37.14 9.33
C ALA A 62 -9.36 36.84 10.03
N GLY A 63 -9.41 36.11 11.15
CA GLY A 63 -10.69 35.80 11.83
C GLY A 63 -10.52 34.98 13.12
N LEU A 64 -11.68 34.60 13.70
CA LEU A 64 -11.72 33.67 14.84
C LEU A 64 -11.51 32.23 14.38
N ALA A 65 -11.08 31.37 15.30
CA ALA A 65 -10.96 29.95 15.12
C ALA A 65 -11.26 29.23 16.45
N LEU A 66 -11.65 27.97 16.39
CA LEU A 66 -11.73 27.10 17.55
C LEU A 66 -10.33 26.58 17.86
N ARG A 67 -9.76 26.95 19.00
CA ARG A 67 -8.51 26.36 19.52
C ARG A 67 -8.86 25.12 20.31
N ILE A 68 -8.18 24.03 20.00
CA ILE A 68 -8.30 22.72 20.68
C ILE A 68 -6.94 22.41 21.29
N VAL A 69 -6.92 22.13 22.58
CA VAL A 69 -5.77 21.62 23.33
C VAL A 69 -6.13 20.22 23.79
N THR A 70 -5.52 19.21 23.17
CA THR A 70 -5.77 17.81 23.52
C THR A 70 -4.88 17.37 24.67
N GLY A 71 -5.40 16.50 25.55
CA GLY A 71 -4.60 15.67 26.42
C GLY A 71 -4.00 14.47 25.66
N HIS A 72 -3.40 13.55 26.41
CA HIS A 72 -2.80 12.31 25.90
C HIS A 72 -3.25 11.07 26.72
N GLN A 73 -4.29 11.21 27.55
CA GLN A 73 -4.81 10.13 28.39
C GLN A 73 -5.85 9.28 27.66
N ALA A 74 -6.70 9.93 26.83
CA ALA A 74 -7.66 9.22 26.00
C ALA A 74 -7.02 8.69 24.71
N THR A 75 -7.53 7.56 24.23
CA THR A 75 -7.09 6.98 22.93
C THR A 75 -7.36 7.92 21.76
N TRP A 76 -8.45 8.70 21.85
CA TRP A 76 -8.95 9.59 20.79
C TRP A 76 -9.31 10.97 21.36
N PRO A 77 -8.33 11.75 21.85
CA PRO A 77 -8.63 13.07 22.41
C PRO A 77 -9.03 14.05 21.32
N GLY A 78 -10.09 14.84 21.55
CA GLY A 78 -10.60 15.78 20.57
C GLY A 78 -11.99 16.31 20.89
N VAL A 79 -12.71 16.69 19.85
CA VAL A 79 -14.03 17.32 19.94
C VAL A 79 -15.05 16.63 19.05
N THR A 80 -16.31 16.62 19.51
CA THR A 80 -17.47 16.16 18.74
C THR A 80 -18.40 17.34 18.52
N LEU A 81 -18.70 17.65 17.27
CA LEU A 81 -19.61 18.68 16.80
C LEU A 81 -20.93 18.01 16.43
N ARG A 82 -22.00 18.27 17.16
CA ARG A 82 -23.33 17.68 16.90
C ARG A 82 -24.19 18.55 16.02
N ALA A 83 -25.01 17.93 15.17
CA ALA A 83 -25.95 18.64 14.32
C ALA A 83 -27.00 19.34 15.16
N PRO A 84 -27.20 20.70 15.05
CA PRO A 84 -28.12 21.45 15.89
C PRO A 84 -29.59 20.99 15.81
N GLY A 85 -30.02 20.45 14.67
CA GLY A 85 -31.35 19.90 14.43
C GLY A 85 -31.44 18.38 14.49
N GLY A 86 -30.44 17.70 15.08
CA GLY A 86 -30.35 16.23 15.15
C GLY A 86 -29.60 15.61 13.96
N SER A 87 -29.69 16.17 12.76
CA SER A 87 -28.92 15.74 11.59
C SER A 87 -28.74 16.85 10.56
N TRP A 88 -27.68 16.74 9.75
CA TRP A 88 -27.52 17.54 8.53
C TRP A 88 -27.90 16.70 7.31
N ALA A 89 -28.68 17.29 6.40
CA ALA A 89 -28.90 16.74 5.06
C ALA A 89 -27.78 17.26 4.13
N LEU A 90 -26.87 16.35 3.73
CA LEU A 90 -25.66 16.64 2.95
C LEU A 90 -25.64 15.89 1.61
N SER A 91 -26.77 15.38 1.15
CA SER A 91 -26.86 14.56 -0.07
C SER A 91 -26.37 15.25 -1.35
N ALA A 92 -26.39 16.59 -1.39
CA ALA A 92 -25.92 17.37 -2.54
C ALA A 92 -24.38 17.56 -2.57
N PHE A 93 -23.67 17.25 -1.48
CA PHE A 93 -22.25 17.56 -1.32
C PHE A 93 -21.36 16.35 -1.50
N ALA A 94 -20.13 16.56 -1.99
CA ALA A 94 -19.16 15.50 -2.23
C ALA A 94 -18.31 15.16 -0.99
N GLN A 95 -18.05 16.16 -0.13
CA GLN A 95 -17.10 16.01 0.99
C GLN A 95 -17.38 17.00 2.12
N ILE A 96 -16.84 16.69 3.32
CA ILE A 96 -16.64 17.66 4.39
C ILE A 96 -15.22 18.20 4.31
N VAL A 97 -15.08 19.49 4.58
CA VAL A 97 -13.79 20.20 4.53
C VAL A 97 -13.64 21.07 5.78
N THR A 98 -12.43 21.10 6.33
CA THR A 98 -12.07 22.00 7.44
C THR A 98 -10.62 22.46 7.31
N ASP A 99 -10.37 23.74 7.59
CA ASP A 99 -9.02 24.31 7.57
C ASP A 99 -8.43 24.23 8.98
N ILE A 100 -7.26 23.58 9.11
CA ILE A 100 -6.60 23.29 10.38
C ILE A 100 -5.20 23.90 10.39
N LYS A 101 -4.83 24.52 11.51
CA LYS A 101 -3.49 25.02 11.77
C LYS A 101 -2.90 24.33 13.00
N ASN A 102 -1.76 23.68 12.85
CA ASN A 102 -0.98 23.21 13.98
C ASN A 102 -0.32 24.39 14.68
N THR A 103 -0.72 24.70 15.91
CA THR A 103 -0.17 25.77 16.73
C THR A 103 0.76 25.25 17.84
N GLY A 104 0.96 23.95 17.90
CA GLY A 104 1.91 23.29 18.80
C GLY A 104 3.33 23.25 18.23
N THR A 105 4.22 22.65 19.00
CA THR A 105 5.66 22.50 18.67
C THR A 105 6.02 21.18 18.03
N ASN A 106 5.12 20.19 18.06
CA ASN A 106 5.32 18.85 17.52
C ASN A 106 4.46 18.64 16.26
N PRO A 107 4.87 17.78 15.31
CA PRO A 107 4.00 17.32 14.22
C PRO A 107 2.75 16.63 14.78
N ILE A 108 1.63 16.76 14.07
CA ILE A 108 0.35 16.10 14.42
C ILE A 108 -0.29 15.49 13.18
N THR A 109 -1.00 14.38 13.37
CA THR A 109 -1.99 13.86 12.43
C THR A 109 -3.37 14.12 12.98
N VAL A 110 -4.13 15.03 12.35
CA VAL A 110 -5.49 15.33 12.75
C VAL A 110 -6.45 14.50 11.94
N PHE A 111 -7.39 13.81 12.62
CA PHE A 111 -8.47 13.04 12.01
C PHE A 111 -9.78 13.81 12.05
N CYS A 112 -10.58 13.68 11.00
CA CYS A 112 -11.97 14.15 10.98
C CYS A 112 -12.87 12.98 10.59
N ARG A 113 -13.86 12.66 11.43
CA ARG A 113 -14.82 11.58 11.21
C ARG A 113 -16.23 12.14 11.12
N VAL A 114 -16.98 11.69 10.13
CA VAL A 114 -18.38 12.07 9.87
C VAL A 114 -19.26 10.87 10.15
N ASP A 115 -20.23 11.00 11.05
CA ASP A 115 -21.00 9.89 11.60
C ASP A 115 -22.48 9.95 11.25
N ASN A 116 -23.05 8.79 10.93
CA ASN A 116 -24.49 8.50 11.01
C ASN A 116 -24.89 7.97 12.39
N PRO A 117 -26.19 7.80 12.67
CA PRO A 117 -26.66 7.09 13.85
C PRO A 117 -26.07 5.68 13.93
N GLY A 118 -25.58 5.29 15.12
CA GLY A 118 -24.98 3.98 15.35
C GLY A 118 -23.54 3.83 14.90
N ALA A 119 -22.85 4.91 14.54
CA ALA A 119 -21.43 4.88 14.19
C ALA A 119 -20.56 4.37 15.35
N ASP A 120 -19.70 3.36 15.07
CA ASP A 120 -18.80 2.75 16.05
C ASP A 120 -17.31 3.05 15.78
N GLY A 121 -17.01 3.84 14.75
CA GLY A 121 -15.64 4.16 14.30
C GLY A 121 -15.15 3.31 13.13
N VAL A 122 -15.88 2.25 12.79
CA VAL A 122 -15.66 1.37 11.65
C VAL A 122 -16.87 1.40 10.70
N GLN A 123 -18.07 1.22 11.27
CA GLN A 123 -19.33 1.21 10.52
C GLN A 123 -20.09 2.51 10.70
N HIS A 124 -20.91 2.86 9.72
CA HIS A 124 -21.76 4.07 9.72
C HIS A 124 -20.99 5.39 9.89
N CYS A 125 -19.72 5.43 9.49
CA CYS A 125 -18.89 6.61 9.54
C CYS A 125 -17.89 6.66 8.39
N VAL A 126 -17.41 7.86 8.05
CA VAL A 126 -16.26 8.06 7.15
C VAL A 126 -15.23 8.93 7.82
N THR A 127 -13.94 8.60 7.65
CA THR A 127 -12.83 9.30 8.29
C THR A 127 -11.82 9.79 7.26
N GLY A 128 -11.32 11.01 7.43
CA GLY A 128 -10.16 11.54 6.71
C GLY A 128 -9.09 12.00 7.70
N SER A 129 -7.87 12.19 7.24
CA SER A 129 -6.75 12.66 8.05
C SER A 129 -5.90 13.70 7.33
N LEU A 130 -5.13 14.46 8.12
CA LEU A 130 -4.21 15.48 7.65
C LEU A 130 -2.98 15.55 8.56
N ASP A 131 -1.79 15.39 7.96
CA ASP A 131 -0.52 15.56 8.65
C ASP A 131 -0.06 17.01 8.61
N LEU A 132 0.28 17.58 9.76
CA LEU A 132 0.70 18.96 9.89
C LEU A 132 1.96 19.08 10.76
N GLY A 133 3.04 19.59 10.19
CA GLY A 133 4.19 20.05 10.95
C GLY A 133 3.88 21.27 11.82
N PRO A 134 4.75 21.62 12.79
CA PRO A 134 4.59 22.80 13.64
C PRO A 134 4.39 24.08 12.85
N GLY A 135 3.41 24.90 13.23
CA GLY A 135 3.06 26.17 12.59
C GLY A 135 2.41 26.06 11.21
N ARG A 136 2.24 24.87 10.66
CA ARG A 136 1.64 24.66 9.32
C ARG A 136 0.11 24.71 9.34
N THR A 137 -0.44 25.17 8.24
CA THR A 137 -1.88 25.16 7.95
C THR A 137 -2.13 24.24 6.77
N GLY A 138 -3.24 23.50 6.82
CA GLY A 138 -3.70 22.64 5.73
C GLY A 138 -5.20 22.44 5.76
N THR A 139 -5.75 21.92 4.68
CA THR A 139 -7.17 21.63 4.54
C THR A 139 -7.41 20.14 4.63
N LEU A 140 -8.10 19.70 5.69
CA LEU A 140 -8.54 18.31 5.86
C LEU A 140 -9.83 18.11 5.06
N LYS A 141 -9.89 17.01 4.29
CA LYS A 141 -11.01 16.64 3.44
C LYS A 141 -11.50 15.23 3.80
N VAL A 142 -12.81 15.10 3.96
CA VAL A 142 -13.47 13.81 4.22
C VAL A 142 -14.49 13.56 3.12
N PRO A 143 -14.20 12.73 2.12
CA PRO A 143 -15.19 12.34 1.11
C PRO A 143 -16.40 11.67 1.76
N LEU A 144 -17.61 12.11 1.38
CA LEU A 144 -18.87 11.51 1.85
C LEU A 144 -19.14 10.25 1.02
N LYS A 145 -18.45 9.17 1.37
CA LYS A 145 -18.70 7.85 0.77
C LYS A 145 -20.13 7.40 1.16
N ARG A 146 -20.93 7.02 0.18
CA ARG A 146 -22.36 6.73 0.38
C ARG A 146 -22.62 5.24 0.48
N THR A 147 -23.53 4.85 1.37
CA THR A 147 -24.18 3.54 1.27
C THR A 147 -24.94 3.51 -0.05
N SER A 148 -24.61 2.58 -0.93
CA SER A 148 -25.37 2.40 -2.14
C SER A 148 -26.70 1.65 -1.79
N ASP A 149 -27.86 2.26 -2.08
CA ASP A 149 -29.15 1.54 -2.19
C ASP A 149 -29.15 0.62 -3.43
N ASP A 150 -27.99 0.13 -3.79
CA ASP A 150 -27.74 -0.54 -5.05
C ASP A 150 -28.31 -1.95 -5.01
N LYS A 151 -29.15 -2.27 -6.00
CA LYS A 151 -29.65 -3.63 -6.23
C LYS A 151 -28.53 -4.65 -6.53
N LEU A 152 -27.30 -4.19 -6.69
CA LEU A 152 -26.08 -5.02 -6.75
C LEU A 152 -25.53 -5.36 -5.35
N SER A 153 -25.99 -4.68 -4.30
CA SER A 153 -25.62 -5.02 -2.92
C SER A 153 -25.96 -6.48 -2.64
N GLY A 154 -24.99 -7.28 -2.22
CA GLY A 154 -25.11 -8.72 -2.01
C GLY A 154 -25.01 -9.59 -3.28
N LYS A 155 -24.98 -8.99 -4.49
CA LYS A 155 -24.71 -9.74 -5.74
C LYS A 155 -23.23 -9.65 -6.16
N LEU A 156 -22.52 -8.61 -5.72
CA LEU A 156 -21.10 -8.47 -5.90
C LEU A 156 -20.43 -8.74 -4.55
N PHE A 157 -19.37 -9.53 -4.54
CA PHE A 157 -18.66 -9.97 -3.34
C PHE A 157 -17.21 -10.31 -3.68
N GLY A 158 -16.36 -10.43 -2.65
CA GLY A 158 -14.99 -10.90 -2.82
C GLY A 158 -14.08 -9.93 -3.58
N MET A 159 -14.29 -8.62 -3.39
CA MET A 159 -13.49 -7.53 -3.94
C MET A 159 -13.30 -6.46 -2.86
N ARG A 160 -12.18 -5.77 -2.84
CA ARG A 160 -11.99 -4.59 -1.97
C ARG A 160 -12.64 -3.34 -2.55
N GLY A 161 -12.59 -3.14 -3.86
CA GLY A 161 -13.31 -2.08 -4.55
C GLY A 161 -14.42 -2.61 -5.44
N TYR A 162 -15.51 -1.87 -5.56
CA TYR A 162 -16.69 -2.24 -6.32
C TYR A 162 -16.99 -1.19 -7.41
N PRO A 163 -17.60 -1.58 -8.55
CA PRO A 163 -17.95 -0.66 -9.65
C PRO A 163 -18.87 0.50 -9.23
N THR A 164 -19.65 0.29 -8.19
CA THR A 164 -20.62 1.26 -7.64
C THR A 164 -20.03 2.15 -6.54
N GLY A 165 -18.73 2.07 -6.35
CA GLY A 165 -18.00 2.67 -5.24
C GLY A 165 -17.56 1.59 -4.24
N PRO A 166 -16.66 1.90 -3.32
CA PRO A 166 -16.21 0.92 -2.35
C PRO A 166 -17.41 0.37 -1.59
N GLY A 167 -17.55 -0.94 -1.54
CA GLY A 167 -18.40 -1.66 -0.60
C GLY A 167 -17.82 -1.51 0.80
N ASP A 168 -17.50 -0.29 1.16
CA ASP A 168 -16.79 0.07 2.37
C ASP A 168 -17.79 0.03 3.52
N PRO A 169 -17.58 -0.77 4.57
CA PRO A 169 -18.35 -0.67 5.80
C PRO A 169 -18.34 0.76 6.41
N ALA A 170 -17.37 1.58 5.99
CA ALA A 170 -17.27 2.99 6.31
C ALA A 170 -18.14 3.92 5.44
N ALA A 171 -19.13 3.43 4.68
CA ALA A 171 -20.05 4.28 3.94
C ALA A 171 -21.13 4.87 4.86
N ILE A 172 -21.64 6.06 4.51
CA ILE A 172 -22.68 6.75 5.26
C ILE A 172 -23.89 7.08 4.39
N ASP A 173 -25.03 7.36 5.02
CA ASP A 173 -26.13 8.10 4.42
C ASP A 173 -25.92 9.61 4.63
N PRO A 174 -25.52 10.37 3.61
CA PRO A 174 -25.30 11.81 3.77
C PRO A 174 -26.58 12.62 4.06
N ALA A 175 -27.79 12.04 3.93
CA ALA A 175 -29.02 12.68 4.33
C ALA A 175 -29.18 12.77 5.87
N HIS A 176 -28.46 11.92 6.61
CA HIS A 176 -28.63 11.76 8.05
C HIS A 176 -27.32 11.83 8.84
N VAL A 177 -26.45 12.79 8.53
CA VAL A 177 -25.20 13.01 9.29
C VAL A 177 -25.53 13.65 10.64
N THR A 178 -25.19 12.99 11.75
CA THR A 178 -25.56 13.42 13.10
C THR A 178 -24.45 14.15 13.84
N GLN A 179 -23.19 13.84 13.54
CA GLN A 179 -22.05 14.47 14.20
C GLN A 179 -20.78 14.43 13.34
N ILE A 180 -19.85 15.31 13.65
CA ILE A 180 -18.51 15.38 13.08
C ILE A 180 -17.52 15.44 14.23
N LEU A 181 -16.51 14.56 14.22
CA LEU A 181 -15.45 14.50 15.22
C LEU A 181 -14.16 15.04 14.64
N VAL A 182 -13.40 15.81 15.42
CA VAL A 182 -12.03 16.23 15.08
C VAL A 182 -11.13 15.84 16.24
N PHE A 183 -10.16 14.96 16.00
CA PHE A 183 -9.42 14.30 17.08
C PHE A 183 -8.01 13.90 16.65
N LEU A 184 -7.17 13.51 17.62
CA LEU A 184 -5.88 12.86 17.42
C LEU A 184 -5.99 11.37 17.79
N SER A 185 -5.07 10.55 17.31
CA SER A 185 -4.99 9.13 17.61
C SER A 185 -3.80 8.83 18.52
N LYS A 186 -4.06 8.36 19.73
CA LYS A 186 -3.06 7.90 20.71
C LYS A 186 -1.84 8.82 20.79
N PRO A 187 -2.02 10.13 21.05
CA PRO A 187 -0.87 11.02 21.16
C PRO A 187 -0.06 10.71 22.42
N ASP A 188 1.26 10.82 22.33
CA ASP A 188 2.16 10.60 23.49
C ASP A 188 2.31 11.84 24.38
N THR A 189 1.87 13.00 23.91
CA THR A 189 1.94 14.29 24.62
C THR A 189 0.73 15.15 24.29
N ASP A 190 0.53 16.22 25.07
CA ASP A 190 -0.48 17.22 24.75
C ASP A 190 -0.16 17.96 23.46
N HIS A 191 -1.19 18.22 22.65
CA HIS A 191 -1.07 18.92 21.38
C HIS A 191 -2.03 20.10 21.29
N GLN A 192 -1.72 21.07 20.44
CA GLN A 192 -2.55 22.25 20.23
C GLN A 192 -2.70 22.55 18.74
N PHE A 193 -3.95 22.73 18.31
CA PHE A 193 -4.27 23.12 16.93
C PHE A 193 -5.53 23.98 16.88
N GLU A 194 -5.74 24.66 15.76
CA GLU A 194 -6.88 25.54 15.50
C GLU A 194 -7.69 25.07 14.31
N VAL A 195 -9.02 25.10 14.43
CA VAL A 195 -10.00 24.77 13.39
C VAL A 195 -10.79 26.03 13.06
N ARG A 196 -10.86 26.43 11.77
CA ARG A 196 -11.51 27.70 11.37
C ARG A 196 -13.00 27.58 11.13
N ASP A 197 -13.38 26.58 10.36
CA ASP A 197 -14.77 26.25 10.07
C ASP A 197 -14.90 24.78 9.72
N VAL A 198 -16.12 24.27 9.69
CA VAL A 198 -16.45 22.96 9.13
C VAL A 198 -17.56 23.16 8.12
N ARG A 199 -17.33 22.78 6.87
CA ARG A 199 -18.25 23.00 5.75
C ARG A 199 -18.42 21.77 4.88
N ALA A 200 -19.61 21.59 4.33
CA ALA A 200 -19.84 20.66 3.24
C ALA A 200 -19.51 21.34 1.92
N ASN A 201 -18.73 20.70 1.07
CA ASN A 201 -18.13 21.27 -0.13
C ASN A 201 -18.25 20.32 -1.33
N GLY A 202 -18.18 20.90 -2.53
CA GLY A 202 -18.24 20.18 -3.79
C GLY A 202 -19.64 19.64 -4.10
N HIS A 203 -19.97 19.54 -5.38
CA HIS A 203 -21.24 18.97 -5.83
C HIS A 203 -21.08 17.44 -5.97
N TYR A 204 -21.99 16.70 -5.35
CA TYR A 204 -22.07 15.26 -5.60
C TYR A 204 -22.76 15.01 -6.94
N THR A 205 -22.03 14.45 -7.86
CA THR A 205 -22.61 13.88 -9.08
C THR A 205 -22.75 12.37 -8.85
N PRO A 206 -23.95 11.81 -8.82
CA PRO A 206 -24.13 10.37 -8.78
C PRO A 206 -23.32 9.73 -9.90
N PRO A 207 -22.67 8.56 -9.66
CA PRO A 207 -22.08 7.81 -10.75
C PRO A 207 -23.13 7.65 -11.87
N THR A 208 -22.73 7.83 -13.13
CA THR A 208 -23.62 7.87 -14.31
C THR A 208 -24.37 6.56 -14.55
N ALA A 209 -24.11 5.55 -13.75
CA ALA A 209 -24.86 4.31 -13.63
C ALA A 209 -25.30 4.12 -12.19
N SER A 210 -26.35 4.83 -11.76
CA SER A 210 -27.20 4.24 -10.72
C SER A 210 -27.83 3.02 -11.38
N VAL A 211 -27.35 1.84 -11.03
CA VAL A 211 -27.89 0.57 -11.53
C VAL A 211 -29.24 0.37 -10.87
N THR A 212 -30.28 0.91 -11.52
CA THR A 212 -31.67 0.79 -11.06
C THR A 212 -32.19 -0.64 -11.22
N ASP A 213 -31.51 -1.47 -12.02
CA ASP A 213 -31.76 -2.90 -12.21
C ASP A 213 -30.43 -3.65 -12.35
N ALA A 214 -30.25 -4.73 -11.57
CA ALA A 214 -29.04 -5.55 -11.62
C ALA A 214 -28.91 -6.34 -12.94
N THR A 215 -30.02 -6.67 -13.60
CA THR A 215 -30.03 -7.48 -14.82
C THR A 215 -29.35 -6.80 -16.01
N PRO A 216 -29.51 -5.49 -16.27
CA PRO A 216 -28.77 -4.78 -17.31
C PRO A 216 -27.27 -4.54 -16.99
N PHE A 217 -26.87 -4.63 -15.71
CA PHE A 217 -25.48 -4.43 -15.31
C PHE A 217 -24.62 -5.67 -15.56
N LEU A 218 -25.19 -6.84 -15.34
CA LEU A 218 -24.49 -8.11 -15.56
C LEU A 218 -24.65 -8.58 -17.02
N PRO A 219 -23.63 -9.11 -17.67
CA PRO A 219 -22.24 -9.25 -17.21
C PRO A 219 -21.46 -7.93 -17.24
N PHE A 220 -20.50 -7.75 -16.31
CA PHE A 220 -19.70 -6.53 -16.24
C PHE A 220 -18.19 -6.72 -16.51
N ILE A 221 -17.77 -7.96 -16.71
CA ILE A 221 -16.38 -8.32 -17.05
C ILE A 221 -16.33 -8.86 -18.49
N ASP A 222 -15.44 -8.29 -19.29
CA ASP A 222 -15.22 -8.72 -20.68
C ASP A 222 -14.30 -9.96 -20.77
N SER A 223 -14.10 -10.47 -21.97
CA SER A 223 -13.25 -11.64 -22.21
C SER A 223 -11.77 -11.46 -21.88
N PHE A 224 -11.30 -10.20 -21.70
CA PHE A 224 -9.94 -9.88 -21.29
C PHE A 224 -9.79 -9.68 -19.76
N GLY A 225 -10.89 -9.82 -19.00
CA GLY A 225 -10.90 -9.58 -17.56
C GLY A 225 -11.01 -8.10 -17.19
N GLN A 226 -11.42 -7.23 -18.12
CA GLN A 226 -11.55 -5.80 -17.92
C GLN A 226 -13.00 -5.40 -17.62
N TYR A 227 -13.18 -4.26 -16.96
CA TYR A 227 -14.52 -3.68 -16.75
C TYR A 227 -15.17 -3.28 -18.08
N ARG A 228 -16.34 -3.81 -18.33
CA ARG A 228 -17.02 -3.69 -19.61
C ARG A 228 -17.71 -2.34 -19.81
N HIS A 229 -18.28 -1.75 -18.77
CA HIS A 229 -19.17 -0.60 -18.87
C HIS A 229 -18.48 0.77 -18.86
N LYS A 230 -17.15 0.79 -19.03
CA LYS A 230 -16.38 2.04 -19.14
C LYS A 230 -15.30 1.88 -20.20
N ASP A 231 -15.10 2.94 -20.98
CA ASP A 231 -13.95 3.06 -21.88
C ASP A 231 -12.87 3.94 -21.28
N TRP A 232 -11.62 3.66 -21.63
CA TRP A 232 -10.46 4.45 -21.24
C TRP A 232 -9.35 4.37 -22.29
N PRO A 233 -8.43 5.34 -22.31
CA PRO A 233 -7.25 5.28 -23.19
C PRO A 233 -6.44 4.02 -22.91
N GLY A 234 -6.21 3.21 -23.96
CA GLY A 234 -5.43 1.98 -23.85
C GLY A 234 -6.23 0.72 -23.49
N LYS A 235 -7.56 0.79 -23.27
CA LYS A 235 -8.39 -0.41 -23.08
C LYS A 235 -8.23 -1.38 -24.24
N THR A 236 -8.07 -2.66 -23.96
CA THR A 236 -8.00 -3.71 -24.98
C THR A 236 -9.41 -4.10 -25.43
N THR A 237 -9.68 -3.98 -26.74
CA THR A 237 -11.02 -4.19 -27.29
C THR A 237 -11.13 -5.42 -28.18
N SER A 238 -10.01 -5.96 -28.67
CA SER A 238 -10.00 -7.12 -29.56
C SER A 238 -8.62 -7.80 -29.60
N LEU A 239 -8.56 -9.00 -30.18
CA LEU A 239 -7.29 -9.69 -30.48
C LEU A 239 -6.42 -8.89 -31.50
N ALA A 240 -7.05 -8.21 -32.44
CA ALA A 240 -6.34 -7.34 -33.37
C ALA A 240 -5.68 -6.14 -32.65
N ASP A 241 -6.38 -5.58 -31.67
CA ASP A 241 -5.84 -4.51 -30.82
C ASP A 241 -4.62 -4.97 -30.01
N LEU A 242 -4.65 -6.17 -29.42
CA LEU A 242 -3.47 -6.76 -28.77
C LEU A 242 -2.26 -6.88 -29.71
N ALA A 243 -2.49 -7.27 -30.98
CA ALA A 243 -1.42 -7.37 -31.97
C ALA A 243 -0.84 -5.99 -32.32
N ILE A 244 -1.69 -4.98 -32.48
CA ILE A 244 -1.29 -3.60 -32.75
C ILE A 244 -0.44 -3.06 -31.59
N LYS A 245 -0.90 -3.24 -30.34
CA LYS A 245 -0.20 -2.81 -29.13
C LYS A 245 1.16 -3.49 -28.98
N ARG A 246 1.25 -4.79 -29.28
CA ARG A 246 2.52 -5.52 -29.29
C ARG A 246 3.54 -4.89 -30.28
N GLU A 247 3.10 -4.52 -31.47
CA GLU A 247 3.97 -3.91 -32.46
C GLU A 247 4.37 -2.46 -32.09
N GLN A 248 3.43 -1.71 -31.53
CA GLN A 248 3.70 -0.35 -31.02
C GLN A 248 4.73 -0.38 -29.90
N GLU A 249 4.55 -1.28 -28.97
CA GLU A 249 5.49 -1.47 -27.85
C GLU A 249 6.88 -1.92 -28.34
N ALA A 250 6.94 -2.83 -29.32
CA ALA A 250 8.23 -3.25 -29.89
C ALA A 250 9.01 -2.08 -30.49
N ARG A 251 8.31 -1.13 -31.17
CA ARG A 251 8.92 0.10 -31.68
C ARG A 251 9.37 1.02 -30.52
N ASP A 252 8.50 1.27 -29.54
CA ASP A 252 8.82 2.11 -28.39
C ASP A 252 10.05 1.61 -27.62
N LEU A 253 10.15 0.30 -27.39
CA LEU A 253 11.30 -0.30 -26.72
C LEU A 253 12.59 -0.22 -27.56
N ALA A 254 12.49 -0.24 -28.89
CA ALA A 254 13.65 -0.06 -29.77
C ALA A 254 14.13 1.40 -29.78
N GLU A 255 13.22 2.37 -29.76
CA GLU A 255 13.50 3.80 -29.71
C GLU A 255 14.03 4.24 -28.34
N ASN A 256 13.67 3.53 -27.27
CA ASN A 256 14.02 3.84 -25.89
C ASN A 256 14.78 2.67 -25.24
N PRO A 257 16.06 2.44 -25.59
CA PRO A 257 16.82 1.28 -25.08
C PRO A 257 17.22 1.38 -23.59
N GLY A 258 16.91 2.49 -22.94
CA GLY A 258 17.21 2.76 -21.53
C GLY A 258 18.38 3.73 -21.31
N PRO A 259 18.71 4.06 -20.07
CA PRO A 259 19.73 5.03 -19.73
C PRO A 259 21.13 4.63 -20.21
N GLY A 260 21.77 5.49 -21.01
CA GLY A 260 23.10 5.22 -21.59
C GLY A 260 24.28 5.26 -20.61
N GLY A 261 24.07 5.79 -19.39
CA GLY A 261 25.11 5.88 -18.35
C GLY A 261 25.11 4.71 -17.36
N TRP A 262 24.33 3.66 -17.63
CA TRP A 262 24.22 2.48 -16.78
C TRP A 262 25.10 1.34 -17.30
N ASP A 263 25.72 0.62 -16.39
CA ASP A 263 26.40 -0.65 -16.70
C ASP A 263 25.40 -1.80 -16.95
N LYS A 264 25.90 -3.04 -17.00
CA LYS A 264 25.06 -4.23 -17.22
C LYS A 264 24.07 -4.51 -16.09
N TYR A 265 24.43 -4.19 -14.84
CA TYR A 265 23.54 -4.34 -13.68
C TYR A 265 22.55 -3.18 -13.53
N GLY A 266 22.82 -2.04 -14.13
CA GLY A 266 22.07 -0.80 -13.98
C GLY A 266 22.72 0.17 -12.99
N GLY A 267 23.99 -0.07 -12.63
CA GLY A 267 24.82 0.82 -11.82
C GLY A 267 25.36 2.01 -12.59
N TRP A 268 25.92 2.98 -11.90
CA TRP A 268 26.43 4.24 -12.43
C TRP A 268 27.80 4.04 -13.11
N ALA A 269 27.83 3.64 -14.37
CA ALA A 269 29.06 3.35 -15.13
C ALA A 269 30.01 4.56 -15.24
N ALA A 270 29.48 5.79 -15.28
CA ALA A 270 30.27 7.02 -15.38
C ALA A 270 30.61 7.63 -14.00
N GLY A 271 30.21 7.00 -12.90
CA GLY A 271 30.43 7.45 -11.55
C GLY A 271 31.78 7.01 -10.96
N PRO A 272 31.96 7.20 -9.64
CA PRO A 272 33.13 6.70 -8.95
C PRO A 272 33.25 5.18 -9.10
N SER A 273 34.43 4.70 -9.52
CA SER A 273 34.76 3.27 -9.56
C SER A 273 35.31 2.84 -8.21
N LEU A 274 34.62 1.90 -7.58
CA LEU A 274 35.03 1.28 -6.31
C LEU A 274 35.61 -0.13 -6.57
N LYS A 275 36.10 -0.78 -5.54
CA LYS A 275 36.60 -2.15 -5.67
C LYS A 275 35.47 -3.11 -6.07
N ALA A 276 35.61 -3.77 -7.20
CA ALA A 276 34.74 -4.88 -7.61
C ALA A 276 34.91 -6.08 -6.64
N THR A 277 33.80 -6.66 -6.17
CA THR A 277 33.79 -7.80 -5.25
C THR A 277 33.10 -9.04 -5.81
N GLY A 278 32.45 -8.90 -6.97
CA GLY A 278 31.67 -9.97 -7.59
C GLY A 278 30.25 -10.12 -7.03
N PHE A 279 29.90 -9.37 -5.99
CA PHE A 279 28.57 -9.37 -5.36
C PHE A 279 28.15 -7.96 -4.96
N PHE A 280 26.84 -7.75 -4.79
CA PHE A 280 26.31 -6.51 -4.24
C PHE A 280 26.73 -6.33 -2.79
N ARG A 281 27.04 -5.11 -2.42
CA ARG A 281 27.38 -4.71 -1.04
C ARG A 281 26.89 -3.31 -0.75
N THR A 282 26.89 -2.91 0.51
CA THR A 282 26.58 -1.56 0.93
C THR A 282 27.87 -0.76 1.18
N GLN A 283 27.85 0.53 0.87
CA GLN A 283 28.94 1.44 1.18
C GLN A 283 28.44 2.87 1.33
N LYS A 284 28.93 3.59 2.33
CA LYS A 284 28.72 5.02 2.46
C LYS A 284 29.76 5.77 1.64
N VAL A 285 29.30 6.66 0.74
CA VAL A 285 30.15 7.52 -0.10
C VAL A 285 29.70 8.96 0.12
N GLY A 286 30.59 9.78 0.69
CA GLY A 286 30.19 11.06 1.26
C GLY A 286 29.20 10.85 2.40
N ASP A 287 28.11 11.61 2.39
CA ASP A 287 27.06 11.53 3.42
C ASP A 287 25.93 10.56 3.06
N LYS A 288 26.03 9.84 1.91
CA LYS A 288 24.98 8.98 1.41
C LYS A 288 25.38 7.50 1.40
N TRP A 289 24.43 6.63 1.83
CA TRP A 289 24.51 5.20 1.64
C TRP A 289 24.15 4.81 0.21
N TRP A 290 24.87 3.82 -0.32
CA TRP A 290 24.70 3.24 -1.65
C TRP A 290 24.78 1.73 -1.57
N LEU A 291 24.09 1.05 -2.49
CA LEU A 291 24.55 -0.25 -2.94
C LEU A 291 25.73 -0.04 -3.90
N VAL A 292 26.61 -1.02 -3.94
CA VAL A 292 27.68 -1.12 -4.91
C VAL A 292 27.48 -2.44 -5.61
N ASP A 293 27.42 -2.42 -6.94
CA ASP A 293 27.21 -3.60 -7.75
C ASP A 293 28.46 -4.52 -7.81
N PRO A 294 28.34 -5.73 -8.38
CA PRO A 294 29.45 -6.68 -8.47
C PRO A 294 30.72 -6.15 -9.16
N ASP A 295 30.56 -5.23 -10.13
CA ASP A 295 31.66 -4.65 -10.90
C ASP A 295 32.25 -3.38 -10.23
N GLY A 296 31.65 -2.91 -9.12
CA GLY A 296 32.17 -1.81 -8.31
C GLY A 296 31.55 -0.42 -8.61
N HIS A 297 30.44 -0.38 -9.32
CA HIS A 297 29.73 0.88 -9.58
C HIS A 297 28.69 1.17 -8.48
N LEU A 298 28.45 2.45 -8.21
CA LEU A 298 27.37 2.87 -7.32
C LEU A 298 26.03 2.46 -7.93
N PHE A 299 25.15 1.92 -7.09
CA PHE A 299 23.88 1.38 -7.49
C PHE A 299 22.78 1.86 -6.54
N PHE A 300 21.69 2.39 -7.09
CA PHE A 300 20.45 2.65 -6.38
C PHE A 300 19.39 1.68 -6.90
N SER A 301 18.84 0.83 -6.04
CA SER A 301 17.90 -0.21 -6.44
C SER A 301 16.52 0.38 -6.73
N GLN A 302 16.23 0.68 -7.99
CA GLN A 302 14.90 1.13 -8.46
C GLN A 302 14.17 -0.05 -9.08
N GLY A 303 13.20 -0.62 -8.35
CA GLY A 303 12.62 -1.92 -8.69
C GLY A 303 11.10 -1.95 -8.81
N LEU A 304 10.63 -3.09 -9.34
CA LEU A 304 9.22 -3.50 -9.31
C LEU A 304 9.10 -4.84 -8.62
N ASP A 305 8.13 -4.96 -7.71
CA ASP A 305 7.73 -6.23 -7.11
C ASP A 305 6.78 -7.00 -8.03
N CYS A 306 6.61 -8.30 -7.77
CA CYS A 306 5.67 -9.18 -8.47
C CYS A 306 5.86 -9.17 -9.99
N VAL A 307 7.10 -9.11 -10.47
CA VAL A 307 7.39 -9.10 -11.90
C VAL A 307 6.99 -10.43 -12.51
N ARG A 308 5.94 -10.39 -13.33
CA ARG A 308 5.24 -11.55 -13.90
C ARG A 308 4.71 -12.54 -12.86
N MET A 309 4.41 -12.10 -11.66
CA MET A 309 3.50 -12.82 -10.79
C MET A 309 2.09 -12.68 -11.39
N LEU A 310 1.50 -13.79 -11.82
CA LEU A 310 0.21 -13.82 -12.48
C LEU A 310 -0.87 -14.15 -11.46
N ASP A 311 -1.48 -13.12 -10.89
CA ASP A 311 -2.55 -13.28 -9.91
C ASP A 311 -3.79 -13.93 -10.54
N THR A 312 -4.44 -14.78 -9.75
CA THR A 312 -5.68 -15.46 -10.12
C THR A 312 -6.86 -14.86 -9.37
N THR A 313 -8.02 -14.84 -10.02
CA THR A 313 -9.28 -14.38 -9.43
C THR A 313 -10.26 -15.53 -9.28
N PRO A 314 -11.04 -15.63 -8.19
CA PRO A 314 -12.10 -16.61 -8.05
C PRO A 314 -13.18 -16.42 -9.14
N ILE A 315 -13.66 -17.54 -9.69
CA ILE A 315 -14.75 -17.57 -10.66
C ILE A 315 -15.96 -18.39 -10.17
N ASP A 316 -15.82 -19.11 -9.07
CA ASP A 316 -16.95 -19.80 -8.43
C ASP A 316 -18.00 -18.78 -7.97
N GLU A 317 -19.29 -19.13 -8.11
CA GLU A 317 -20.45 -18.30 -7.75
C GLU A 317 -20.56 -16.97 -8.53
N ARG A 318 -19.77 -16.79 -9.62
CA ARG A 318 -19.67 -15.55 -10.40
C ARG A 318 -19.99 -15.73 -11.87
N GLN A 319 -20.76 -16.79 -12.24
CA GLN A 319 -20.99 -17.17 -13.64
C GLN A 319 -21.63 -16.04 -14.47
N ASP A 320 -22.51 -15.27 -13.86
CA ASP A 320 -23.23 -14.16 -14.49
C ASP A 320 -22.42 -12.85 -14.57
N TRP A 321 -21.21 -12.81 -13.97
CA TRP A 321 -20.35 -11.62 -14.01
C TRP A 321 -19.62 -11.47 -15.34
N PHE A 322 -19.42 -12.57 -16.08
CA PHE A 322 -18.56 -12.61 -17.26
C PHE A 322 -19.38 -12.59 -18.55
N GLU A 323 -18.96 -11.79 -19.55
CA GLU A 323 -19.47 -11.83 -20.90
C GLU A 323 -19.30 -13.22 -21.54
N ALA A 324 -18.14 -13.86 -21.28
CA ALA A 324 -17.88 -15.25 -21.58
C ALA A 324 -17.23 -15.87 -20.34
N TYR A 325 -17.87 -16.90 -19.77
CA TYR A 325 -17.32 -17.57 -18.58
C TYR A 325 -15.93 -18.14 -18.90
N PRO A 326 -14.89 -17.79 -18.12
CA PRO A 326 -13.52 -18.12 -18.49
C PRO A 326 -13.22 -19.61 -18.35
N GLY A 327 -12.42 -20.14 -19.28
CA GLY A 327 -11.80 -21.46 -19.18
C GLY A 327 -12.47 -22.66 -19.81
N PRO A 328 -13.64 -22.57 -20.52
CA PRO A 328 -14.20 -23.74 -21.18
C PRO A 328 -13.37 -24.21 -22.40
N GLU A 329 -12.55 -23.31 -22.95
CA GLU A 329 -11.75 -23.59 -24.14
C GLU A 329 -10.45 -24.32 -23.76
N PRO A 330 -10.07 -25.42 -24.45
CA PRO A 330 -8.90 -26.22 -24.10
C PRO A 330 -7.58 -25.41 -24.01
N GLN A 331 -7.43 -24.37 -24.83
CA GLN A 331 -6.25 -23.50 -24.85
C GLN A 331 -6.09 -22.65 -23.59
N PHE A 332 -7.14 -22.45 -22.81
CA PHE A 332 -7.11 -21.68 -21.56
C PHE A 332 -7.15 -22.56 -20.32
N ALA A 333 -7.18 -23.89 -20.48
CA ALA A 333 -7.22 -24.83 -19.35
C ALA A 333 -6.04 -24.66 -18.38
N GLU A 334 -4.87 -24.26 -18.87
CA GLU A 334 -3.67 -24.01 -18.07
C GLU A 334 -3.81 -22.81 -17.12
N PHE A 335 -4.77 -21.90 -17.34
CA PHE A 335 -5.04 -20.74 -16.53
C PHE A 335 -6.13 -20.95 -15.48
N LEU A 336 -6.76 -22.14 -15.48
CA LEU A 336 -7.63 -22.60 -14.43
C LEU A 336 -6.80 -23.21 -13.28
N SER A 337 -7.16 -22.88 -12.06
CA SER A 337 -6.48 -23.39 -10.85
C SER A 337 -7.47 -23.41 -9.67
N ARG A 338 -7.04 -23.98 -8.57
CA ARG A 338 -7.68 -23.73 -7.28
C ARG A 338 -6.77 -22.82 -6.45
N GLY A 339 -7.32 -21.69 -6.02
CA GLY A 339 -6.59 -20.72 -5.21
C GLY A 339 -6.82 -20.96 -3.71
N TYR A 340 -5.93 -20.42 -2.89
CA TYR A 340 -6.08 -20.36 -1.44
C TYR A 340 -6.44 -18.94 -1.03
N ALA A 341 -7.54 -18.77 -0.31
CA ALA A 341 -7.97 -17.48 0.24
C ALA A 341 -7.56 -17.40 1.72
N LEU A 342 -6.68 -16.45 2.02
CA LEU A 342 -6.28 -16.15 3.40
C LEU A 342 -7.35 -15.34 4.12
N LYS A 343 -8.06 -14.48 3.38
CA LYS A 343 -9.07 -13.54 3.91
C LYS A 343 -10.19 -13.35 2.91
N GLY A 344 -11.30 -12.77 3.39
CA GLY A 344 -12.43 -12.34 2.60
C GLY A 344 -13.50 -13.40 2.40
N HIS A 345 -14.30 -13.25 1.36
CA HIS A 345 -15.47 -14.10 1.09
C HIS A 345 -15.15 -15.60 1.02
N TYR A 346 -13.99 -15.93 0.44
CA TYR A 346 -13.55 -17.32 0.30
C TYR A 346 -12.57 -17.78 1.39
N GLU A 347 -12.46 -17.06 2.51
CA GLU A 347 -11.51 -17.40 3.59
C GLU A 347 -11.60 -18.87 3.99
N GLY A 348 -10.45 -19.55 4.03
CA GLY A 348 -10.35 -20.97 4.35
C GLY A 348 -10.86 -21.94 3.26
N HIS A 349 -11.30 -21.43 2.11
CA HIS A 349 -11.74 -22.22 0.97
C HIS A 349 -10.71 -22.22 -0.17
N GLN A 350 -10.91 -23.14 -1.11
CA GLN A 350 -10.10 -23.24 -2.33
C GLN A 350 -11.01 -23.10 -3.57
N PRO A 351 -11.46 -21.88 -3.90
CA PRO A 351 -12.32 -21.66 -5.04
C PRO A 351 -11.61 -21.99 -6.35
N GLN A 352 -12.40 -22.31 -7.38
CA GLN A 352 -11.90 -22.34 -8.75
C GLN A 352 -11.54 -20.90 -9.16
N CYS A 353 -10.36 -20.75 -9.74
CA CYS A 353 -9.81 -19.47 -10.13
C CYS A 353 -9.40 -19.48 -11.60
N PHE A 354 -9.35 -18.29 -12.20
CA PHE A 354 -8.84 -18.07 -13.53
C PHE A 354 -7.80 -16.96 -13.56
N CYS A 355 -6.75 -17.12 -14.40
CA CYS A 355 -5.71 -16.14 -14.59
C CYS A 355 -5.92 -15.37 -15.91
N PHE A 356 -6.62 -14.24 -15.89
CA PHE A 356 -6.85 -13.40 -17.07
C PHE A 356 -5.54 -12.86 -17.64
N ALA A 357 -4.62 -12.42 -16.79
CA ALA A 357 -3.33 -11.90 -17.21
C ALA A 357 -2.54 -12.94 -18.03
N GLY A 358 -2.45 -14.17 -17.55
CA GLY A 358 -1.79 -15.26 -18.28
C GLY A 358 -2.48 -15.57 -19.61
N ALA A 359 -3.82 -15.65 -19.63
CA ALA A 359 -4.58 -15.86 -20.85
C ALA A 359 -4.38 -14.73 -21.87
N ASN A 360 -4.27 -13.49 -21.42
CA ASN A 360 -3.98 -12.35 -22.29
C ASN A 360 -2.55 -12.37 -22.84
N LEU A 361 -1.56 -12.82 -22.07
CA LEU A 361 -0.21 -13.07 -22.58
C LEU A 361 -0.19 -14.15 -23.67
N LEU A 362 -0.94 -15.24 -23.48
CA LEU A 362 -1.11 -16.27 -24.53
C LEU A 362 -1.75 -15.68 -25.80
N ARG A 363 -2.81 -14.88 -25.67
CA ARG A 363 -3.47 -14.17 -26.79
C ARG A 363 -2.52 -13.23 -27.51
N LYS A 364 -1.68 -12.50 -26.77
CA LYS A 364 -0.76 -11.48 -27.29
C LYS A 364 0.48 -12.08 -27.95
N TYR A 365 1.05 -13.16 -27.41
CA TYR A 365 2.34 -13.72 -27.81
C TYR A 365 2.30 -15.14 -28.35
N GLY A 366 1.14 -15.81 -28.32
CA GLY A 366 0.98 -17.19 -28.81
C GLY A 366 1.60 -18.22 -27.89
N ALA A 367 1.88 -19.42 -28.40
CA ALA A 367 2.34 -20.58 -27.62
C ALA A 367 3.65 -20.32 -26.85
N GLU A 368 4.53 -19.47 -27.35
CA GLU A 368 5.80 -19.10 -26.70
C GLU A 368 5.67 -17.97 -25.68
N TRP A 369 4.45 -17.62 -25.24
CA TRP A 369 4.16 -16.47 -24.39
C TRP A 369 5.02 -16.37 -23.13
N ARG A 370 5.32 -17.52 -22.48
CA ARG A 370 6.14 -17.53 -21.26
C ARG A 370 7.56 -17.01 -21.50
N LYS A 371 8.19 -17.49 -22.56
CA LYS A 371 9.53 -17.07 -22.95
C LYS A 371 9.53 -15.63 -23.48
N THR A 372 8.60 -15.33 -24.39
CA THR A 372 8.51 -14.02 -25.02
C THR A 372 8.22 -12.92 -23.99
N SER A 373 7.27 -13.12 -23.08
CA SER A 373 6.97 -12.13 -22.03
C SER A 373 8.15 -11.94 -21.08
N ALA A 374 8.85 -13.03 -20.70
CA ALA A 374 10.04 -12.92 -19.85
C ALA A 374 11.16 -12.09 -20.52
N GLU A 375 11.39 -12.28 -21.82
CA GLU A 375 12.38 -11.49 -22.60
C GLU A 375 11.98 -10.01 -22.72
N ILE A 376 10.70 -9.75 -22.96
CA ILE A 376 10.16 -8.38 -23.08
C ILE A 376 10.24 -7.67 -21.73
N ILE A 377 9.98 -8.32 -20.62
CA ILE A 377 10.08 -7.74 -19.28
C ILE A 377 11.46 -7.14 -19.03
N HIS A 378 12.54 -7.84 -19.34
CA HIS A 378 13.89 -7.28 -19.16
C HIS A 378 14.14 -6.05 -20.05
N LYS A 379 13.60 -6.04 -21.26
CA LYS A 379 13.65 -4.86 -22.15
C LYS A 379 12.82 -3.71 -21.58
N ARG A 380 11.61 -4.00 -21.07
CA ARG A 380 10.74 -3.03 -20.39
C ARG A 380 11.46 -2.36 -19.23
N LEU A 381 11.96 -3.16 -18.28
CA LEU A 381 12.63 -2.64 -17.09
C LEU A 381 13.76 -1.71 -17.49
N ARG A 382 14.66 -2.14 -18.37
CA ARG A 382 15.78 -1.32 -18.83
C ARG A 382 15.30 -0.06 -19.54
N SER A 383 14.36 -0.17 -20.46
CA SER A 383 13.77 0.95 -21.22
C SER A 383 13.07 1.96 -20.30
N TRP A 384 12.39 1.48 -19.27
CA TRP A 384 11.65 2.31 -18.31
C TRP A 384 12.55 2.95 -17.23
N GLY A 385 13.85 2.64 -17.25
CA GLY A 385 14.78 3.18 -16.27
C GLY A 385 14.71 2.49 -14.93
N LEU A 386 14.33 1.20 -14.91
CA LEU A 386 14.29 0.33 -13.75
C LEU A 386 15.42 -0.69 -13.83
N ASN A 387 16.08 -0.97 -12.71
CA ASN A 387 17.24 -1.85 -12.66
C ASN A 387 17.10 -3.03 -11.71
N THR A 388 15.95 -3.21 -11.08
CA THR A 388 15.75 -4.29 -10.09
C THR A 388 14.42 -5.00 -10.30
N ILE A 389 14.47 -6.33 -10.32
CA ILE A 389 13.31 -7.21 -10.14
C ILE A 389 13.14 -7.44 -8.64
N GLY A 390 12.06 -6.94 -8.09
CA GLY A 390 11.77 -6.94 -6.65
C GLY A 390 11.19 -8.27 -6.15
N ASN A 391 10.63 -8.23 -4.94
CA ASN A 391 10.14 -9.42 -4.24
C ASN A 391 8.97 -10.11 -4.97
N TRP A 392 8.72 -11.39 -4.68
CA TRP A 392 7.65 -12.24 -5.26
C TRP A 392 7.65 -12.35 -6.78
N SER A 393 8.72 -11.98 -7.45
CA SER A 393 8.84 -12.09 -8.90
C SER A 393 9.08 -13.52 -9.35
N ASP A 394 8.64 -13.80 -10.58
CA ASP A 394 8.75 -15.13 -11.20
C ASP A 394 10.23 -15.57 -11.31
N GLU A 395 10.51 -16.76 -10.77
CA GLU A 395 11.86 -17.34 -10.80
C GLU A 395 12.41 -17.50 -12.22
N SER A 396 11.55 -17.85 -13.18
CA SER A 396 11.97 -18.02 -14.58
C SER A 396 12.39 -16.70 -15.24
N VAL A 397 11.90 -15.56 -14.75
CA VAL A 397 12.33 -14.24 -15.22
C VAL A 397 13.63 -13.82 -14.55
N ARG A 398 13.70 -13.84 -13.22
CA ARG A 398 14.88 -13.35 -12.48
C ARG A 398 16.13 -14.17 -12.73
N LEU A 399 16.01 -15.50 -12.91
CA LEU A 399 17.14 -16.37 -13.23
C LEU A 399 17.64 -16.29 -14.69
N MET A 400 17.03 -15.45 -15.55
CA MET A 400 17.62 -15.10 -16.84
C MET A 400 18.89 -14.25 -16.70
N ARG A 401 19.16 -13.65 -15.52
CA ARG A 401 20.37 -12.89 -15.21
C ARG A 401 20.62 -11.74 -16.19
N ARG A 402 19.58 -10.93 -16.43
CA ARG A 402 19.63 -9.74 -17.33
C ARG A 402 19.28 -8.46 -16.61
N THR A 403 18.72 -8.55 -15.42
CA THR A 403 18.37 -7.47 -14.51
C THR A 403 18.69 -7.93 -13.10
N ALA A 404 19.30 -7.08 -12.28
CA ALA A 404 19.53 -7.39 -10.87
C ALA A 404 18.21 -7.71 -10.16
N TYR A 405 18.24 -8.56 -9.15
CA TYR A 405 17.00 -8.97 -8.47
C TYR A 405 17.20 -9.22 -6.99
N THR A 406 16.09 -9.19 -6.25
CA THR A 406 16.01 -9.66 -4.86
C THR A 406 15.32 -11.02 -4.80
N ASP A 407 15.58 -11.76 -3.72
CA ASP A 407 14.87 -12.99 -3.39
C ASP A 407 14.37 -12.90 -1.94
N SER A 408 13.68 -13.92 -1.47
CA SER A 408 13.13 -13.94 -0.11
C SER A 408 13.36 -15.29 0.57
N VAL A 409 13.38 -15.26 1.89
CA VAL A 409 13.37 -16.41 2.77
C VAL A 409 12.25 -16.25 3.79
N GLY A 410 11.42 -17.26 3.95
CA GLY A 410 10.30 -17.23 4.88
C GLY A 410 10.47 -18.20 6.05
N SER A 411 9.69 -17.95 7.10
CA SER A 411 9.60 -18.82 8.28
C SER A 411 8.41 -19.79 8.21
N SER A 412 7.87 -20.04 7.03
CA SER A 412 6.70 -20.91 6.83
C SER A 412 6.89 -22.29 7.44
N GLY A 413 5.90 -22.72 8.25
CA GLY A 413 5.94 -23.98 8.99
C GLY A 413 6.69 -23.90 10.33
N ALA A 414 7.16 -22.71 10.74
CA ALA A 414 7.59 -22.46 12.11
C ALA A 414 6.40 -22.56 13.09
N ALA A 415 6.72 -22.82 14.36
CA ALA A 415 5.72 -22.61 15.40
C ALA A 415 5.43 -21.13 15.57
N GLU A 416 4.20 -20.78 15.90
CA GLU A 416 3.77 -19.40 16.13
C GLU A 416 3.57 -19.14 17.62
N ILE A 417 3.81 -17.91 18.07
CA ILE A 417 3.47 -17.46 19.43
C ILE A 417 1.94 -17.38 19.52
N GLN A 418 1.32 -18.28 20.27
CA GLN A 418 -0.14 -18.44 20.33
C GLN A 418 -0.87 -17.17 20.76
N GLY A 419 -0.30 -16.41 21.69
CA GLY A 419 -0.86 -15.16 22.19
C GLY A 419 -0.63 -13.93 21.27
N SER A 420 0.09 -14.08 20.16
CA SER A 420 0.28 -12.99 19.20
C SER A 420 -0.87 -12.90 18.21
N GLU A 421 -1.05 -11.70 17.65
CA GLU A 421 -1.99 -11.42 16.58
C GLU A 421 -1.27 -10.68 15.46
N GLY A 422 -1.76 -10.76 14.23
CA GLY A 422 -1.17 -10.05 13.13
C GLY A 422 -2.03 -10.09 11.87
N TYR A 423 -1.87 -9.06 11.03
CA TYR A 423 -2.65 -8.95 9.81
C TYR A 423 -2.39 -10.12 8.84
N TRP A 424 -1.14 -10.53 8.69
CA TRP A 424 -0.74 -11.64 7.82
C TRP A 424 -0.56 -12.98 8.56
N GLY A 425 -0.85 -13.03 9.85
CA GLY A 425 -0.69 -14.21 10.70
C GLY A 425 0.01 -13.90 12.01
N LYS A 426 0.19 -14.92 12.82
CA LYS A 426 0.86 -14.81 14.11
C LYS A 426 2.36 -14.70 13.97
N PHE A 427 3.02 -14.12 14.96
CA PHE A 427 4.47 -13.99 15.00
C PHE A 427 5.14 -15.36 15.25
N PRO A 428 6.23 -15.72 14.52
CA PRO A 428 6.91 -16.99 14.74
C PRO A 428 7.55 -17.08 16.12
N ASP A 429 7.49 -18.27 16.76
CA ASP A 429 8.21 -18.54 18.00
C ASP A 429 9.69 -18.80 17.69
N VAL A 430 10.50 -17.78 17.83
CA VAL A 430 11.94 -17.81 17.55
C VAL A 430 12.75 -18.66 18.53
N PHE A 431 12.14 -19.12 19.64
CA PHE A 431 12.74 -20.06 20.61
C PHE A 431 12.43 -21.51 20.29
N ASP A 432 11.42 -21.78 19.47
CA ASP A 432 11.12 -23.14 19.01
C ASP A 432 12.11 -23.55 17.91
N PRO A 433 12.72 -24.73 17.98
CA PRO A 433 13.65 -25.23 16.96
C PRO A 433 13.08 -25.21 15.53
N ARG A 434 11.77 -25.41 15.38
CA ARG A 434 11.08 -25.39 14.08
C ARG A 434 11.26 -24.07 13.33
N PHE A 435 11.46 -22.94 14.04
CA PHE A 435 11.78 -21.66 13.39
C PHE A 435 13.13 -21.73 12.65
N THR A 436 14.18 -22.16 13.34
CA THR A 436 15.50 -22.31 12.75
C THR A 436 15.49 -23.31 11.58
N ASP A 437 14.79 -24.42 11.75
CA ASP A 437 14.68 -25.47 10.73
C ASP A 437 13.90 -24.97 9.50
N ALA A 438 12.83 -24.19 9.69
CA ALA A 438 12.05 -23.62 8.58
C ALA A 438 12.90 -22.66 7.75
N VAL A 439 13.58 -21.70 8.39
CA VAL A 439 14.43 -20.71 7.70
C VAL A 439 15.60 -21.40 6.97
N ARG A 440 16.27 -22.37 7.60
CA ARG A 440 17.36 -23.14 6.98
C ARG A 440 16.89 -23.98 5.81
N ARG A 441 15.73 -24.62 5.93
CA ARG A 441 15.12 -25.40 4.83
C ARG A 441 14.83 -24.49 3.64
N GLU A 442 14.22 -23.32 3.88
CA GLU A 442 13.91 -22.36 2.83
C GLU A 442 15.18 -21.85 2.15
N MET A 443 16.23 -21.47 2.91
CA MET A 443 17.52 -21.11 2.32
C MET A 443 18.17 -22.25 1.54
N GLY A 444 17.95 -23.49 1.96
CA GLY A 444 18.43 -24.68 1.22
C GLY A 444 17.88 -24.75 -0.21
N THR A 445 16.66 -24.26 -0.45
CA THR A 445 16.02 -24.24 -1.79
C THR A 445 16.67 -23.24 -2.74
N LYS A 446 17.46 -22.30 -2.24
CA LYS A 446 18.13 -21.24 -3.03
C LYS A 446 19.44 -21.73 -3.65
N LYS A 447 19.98 -22.86 -3.21
CA LYS A 447 21.20 -23.47 -3.77
C LYS A 447 21.02 -23.81 -5.24
N GLY A 448 22.00 -23.44 -6.08
CA GLY A 448 21.93 -23.61 -7.53
C GLY A 448 20.99 -22.67 -8.27
N LYS A 449 20.34 -21.74 -7.55
CA LYS A 449 19.43 -20.73 -8.08
C LYS A 449 19.97 -19.34 -7.78
N SER A 450 19.45 -18.68 -6.73
CA SER A 450 19.85 -17.34 -6.33
C SER A 450 21.08 -17.30 -5.42
N ALA A 451 21.36 -18.38 -4.68
CA ALA A 451 22.54 -18.43 -3.82
C ALA A 451 23.85 -18.52 -4.65
N GLY A 452 24.75 -17.54 -4.43
CA GLY A 452 25.98 -17.39 -5.19
C GLY A 452 25.81 -16.76 -6.58
N ASP A 453 24.61 -16.26 -6.91
CA ASP A 453 24.35 -15.55 -8.16
C ASP A 453 24.71 -14.06 -8.05
N PRO A 454 25.67 -13.52 -8.84
CA PRO A 454 26.04 -12.11 -8.82
C PRO A 454 24.88 -11.13 -9.14
N TRP A 455 23.84 -11.59 -9.81
CA TRP A 455 22.66 -10.79 -10.11
C TRP A 455 21.69 -10.67 -8.94
N CYS A 456 21.79 -11.56 -7.94
CA CYS A 456 21.00 -11.50 -6.74
C CYS A 456 21.59 -10.50 -5.74
N ILE A 457 20.88 -9.39 -5.48
CA ILE A 457 21.27 -8.37 -4.51
C ILE A 457 21.31 -8.95 -3.10
N GLY A 458 20.29 -9.72 -2.74
CA GLY A 458 20.16 -10.31 -1.42
C GLY A 458 18.76 -10.84 -1.15
N TYR A 459 18.51 -11.13 0.13
CA TYR A 459 17.29 -11.78 0.60
C TYR A 459 16.53 -10.89 1.58
N PHE A 460 15.25 -10.68 1.33
CA PHE A 460 14.30 -10.25 2.36
C PHE A 460 13.91 -11.46 3.23
N SER A 461 13.45 -11.20 4.45
CA SER A 461 12.86 -12.25 5.30
C SER A 461 11.44 -11.93 5.67
N ASP A 462 10.52 -12.89 5.51
CA ASP A 462 9.09 -12.72 5.78
C ASP A 462 8.53 -11.41 5.15
N ASN A 463 7.41 -10.88 5.63
CA ASN A 463 6.86 -9.60 5.20
C ASN A 463 5.87 -9.05 6.22
N GLU A 464 5.97 -7.76 6.58
CA GLU A 464 4.99 -7.01 7.37
C GLU A 464 4.51 -7.71 8.63
N MET A 465 5.40 -8.45 9.30
CA MET A 465 5.07 -9.10 10.54
C MET A 465 4.62 -8.08 11.59
N SER A 466 3.69 -8.50 12.44
CA SER A 466 3.13 -7.65 13.50
C SER A 466 4.08 -7.56 14.69
N TRP A 467 4.99 -6.59 14.66
CA TRP A 467 5.95 -6.33 15.73
C TRP A 467 5.32 -5.67 16.97
N GLY A 468 4.16 -5.01 16.83
CA GLY A 468 3.46 -4.33 17.89
C GLY A 468 4.26 -3.23 18.60
N ASP A 469 3.90 -2.92 19.85
CA ASP A 469 4.67 -2.03 20.70
C ASP A 469 5.86 -2.76 21.36
N GLU A 470 6.69 -2.05 22.12
CA GLU A 470 7.93 -2.54 22.72
C GLU A 470 7.79 -3.66 23.75
N VAL A 471 6.56 -4.08 24.08
CA VAL A 471 6.25 -5.14 25.05
C VAL A 471 5.31 -6.22 24.49
N SER A 472 4.69 -5.98 23.33
CA SER A 472 3.62 -6.82 22.78
C SER A 472 4.00 -8.28 22.63
N LEU A 473 5.17 -8.59 22.04
CA LEU A 473 5.60 -9.99 21.84
C LEU A 473 5.95 -10.69 23.15
N ALA A 474 6.42 -9.96 24.16
CA ALA A 474 6.68 -10.50 25.50
C ALA A 474 5.36 -10.85 26.22
N ILE A 475 4.37 -9.96 26.13
CA ILE A 475 3.02 -10.22 26.66
C ILE A 475 2.40 -11.41 25.93
N ALA A 476 2.48 -11.43 24.61
CA ALA A 476 1.98 -12.54 23.78
C ALA A 476 2.60 -13.91 24.20
N ALA A 477 3.90 -13.92 24.48
CA ALA A 477 4.58 -15.11 24.97
C ALA A 477 4.00 -15.56 26.33
N LEU A 478 3.75 -14.64 27.27
CA LEU A 478 3.14 -14.98 28.57
C LEU A 478 1.70 -15.48 28.45
N GLN A 479 0.93 -14.95 27.50
CA GLN A 479 -0.45 -15.36 27.24
C GLN A 479 -0.58 -16.69 26.48
N SER A 480 0.53 -17.24 26.02
CA SER A 480 0.61 -18.53 25.32
C SER A 480 0.50 -19.72 26.31
N SER A 481 0.42 -20.94 25.76
CA SER A 481 0.38 -22.17 26.58
C SER A 481 1.68 -22.39 27.34
N PRO A 482 1.66 -23.16 28.44
CA PRO A 482 2.86 -23.52 29.22
C PRO A 482 3.95 -24.22 28.38
N SER A 483 3.56 -24.91 27.30
CA SER A 483 4.47 -25.62 26.40
C SER A 483 5.11 -24.73 25.36
N GLN A 484 4.71 -23.46 25.25
CA GLN A 484 5.25 -22.50 24.27
C GLN A 484 6.72 -22.19 24.58
N ALA A 485 7.61 -22.38 23.61
CA ALA A 485 9.05 -22.22 23.82
C ALA A 485 9.42 -20.79 24.21
N ALA A 486 8.79 -19.77 23.61
CA ALA A 486 8.99 -18.38 23.99
C ALA A 486 8.59 -18.11 25.44
N LYS A 487 7.47 -18.66 25.92
CA LYS A 487 7.03 -18.52 27.31
C LYS A 487 7.99 -19.18 28.27
N GLN A 488 8.41 -20.41 27.98
CA GLN A 488 9.38 -21.14 28.81
C GLN A 488 10.70 -20.35 28.92
N ALA A 489 11.18 -19.81 27.80
CA ALA A 489 12.38 -18.98 27.78
C ALA A 489 12.22 -17.71 28.63
N PHE A 490 11.07 -17.04 28.55
CA PHE A 490 10.84 -15.84 29.34
C PHE A 490 10.74 -16.16 30.85
N VAL A 491 9.98 -17.17 31.23
CA VAL A 491 9.89 -17.59 32.64
C VAL A 491 11.25 -18.03 33.20
N ALA A 492 12.08 -18.68 32.38
CA ALA A 492 13.45 -19.01 32.76
C ALA A 492 14.31 -17.76 33.02
N ASP A 493 14.22 -16.74 32.17
CA ASP A 493 14.92 -15.46 32.37
C ASP A 493 14.45 -14.75 33.65
N LEU A 494 13.14 -14.72 33.91
CA LEU A 494 12.57 -14.17 35.16
C LEU A 494 13.04 -14.94 36.38
N LYS A 495 13.06 -16.26 36.32
CA LYS A 495 13.57 -17.12 37.40
C LYS A 495 15.04 -16.87 37.67
N ALA A 496 15.85 -16.71 36.65
CA ALA A 496 17.27 -16.37 36.79
C ALA A 496 17.46 -14.99 37.44
N LYS A 497 16.67 -13.99 37.05
CA LYS A 497 16.73 -12.62 37.58
C LYS A 497 16.26 -12.50 39.02
N TYR A 498 15.09 -13.04 39.33
CA TYR A 498 14.43 -12.82 40.65
C TYR A 498 14.72 -13.92 41.69
N SER A 499 15.16 -15.09 41.25
CA SER A 499 15.45 -16.28 42.04
C SER A 499 14.20 -16.87 42.76
N THR A 500 13.32 -16.04 43.31
CA THR A 500 12.07 -16.47 43.96
C THR A 500 10.84 -15.81 43.37
N ILE A 501 9.71 -16.51 43.36
CA ILE A 501 8.43 -15.98 42.86
C ILE A 501 7.95 -14.79 43.70
N ALA A 502 8.27 -14.74 44.96
CA ALA A 502 7.89 -13.65 45.87
C ALA A 502 8.54 -12.32 45.43
N ARG A 503 9.80 -12.33 45.01
CA ARG A 503 10.49 -11.11 44.49
C ARG A 503 9.92 -10.67 43.17
N LEU A 504 9.53 -11.59 42.30
CA LEU A 504 8.82 -11.25 41.07
C LEU A 504 7.45 -10.61 41.40
N ASN A 505 6.69 -11.22 42.30
CA ASN A 505 5.39 -10.71 42.72
C ASN A 505 5.48 -9.29 43.29
N GLU A 506 6.50 -9.03 44.11
CA GLU A 506 6.77 -7.68 44.64
C GLU A 506 7.05 -6.68 43.49
N ALA A 507 7.91 -7.05 42.54
CA ALA A 507 8.29 -6.19 41.41
C ALA A 507 7.13 -5.90 40.46
N TRP A 508 6.30 -6.90 40.16
CA TRP A 508 5.19 -6.79 39.23
C TRP A 508 3.84 -6.44 39.89
N GLY A 509 3.77 -6.41 41.22
CA GLY A 509 2.51 -6.28 41.96
C GLY A 509 1.57 -7.47 41.70
N ALA A 510 2.12 -8.64 41.51
CA ALA A 510 1.40 -9.88 41.19
C ALA A 510 1.27 -10.79 42.40
N THR A 511 0.54 -11.90 42.28
CA THR A 511 0.25 -12.85 43.38
C THR A 511 0.39 -14.31 42.92
N HIS A 512 1.37 -14.63 42.07
CA HIS A 512 1.61 -15.98 41.62
C HIS A 512 2.08 -16.86 42.77
N ALA A 513 1.48 -18.03 42.92
CA ALA A 513 1.82 -18.96 44.02
C ALA A 513 3.21 -19.60 43.83
N SER A 514 3.62 -19.83 42.59
CA SER A 514 4.90 -20.45 42.24
C SER A 514 5.31 -20.08 40.78
N TRP A 515 6.49 -20.47 40.38
CA TRP A 515 6.95 -20.35 39.00
C TRP A 515 6.10 -21.18 38.03
N GLU A 516 5.60 -22.34 38.47
CA GLU A 516 4.69 -23.19 37.71
C GLU A 516 3.35 -22.49 37.52
N ALA A 517 2.82 -21.83 38.58
CA ALA A 517 1.59 -21.04 38.46
C ALA A 517 1.72 -19.86 37.50
N LEU A 518 2.89 -19.20 37.44
CA LEU A 518 3.18 -18.19 36.40
C LEU A 518 3.24 -18.82 34.99
N LEU A 519 3.88 -19.98 34.87
CA LEU A 519 3.99 -20.68 33.58
C LEU A 519 2.60 -21.13 33.08
N ASP A 520 1.69 -21.56 33.97
CA ASP A 520 0.34 -21.98 33.62
C ASP A 520 -0.62 -20.82 33.35
N SER A 521 -0.34 -19.63 33.93
CA SER A 521 -1.18 -18.44 33.75
C SER A 521 -1.15 -17.97 32.31
N ARG A 522 -2.31 -17.59 31.74
CA ARG A 522 -2.44 -16.93 30.46
C ARG A 522 -2.84 -15.45 30.58
N GLN A 523 -2.76 -14.91 31.76
CA GLN A 523 -3.09 -13.51 32.02
C GLN A 523 -1.90 -12.62 31.66
N ALA A 524 -2.19 -11.48 31.05
CA ALA A 524 -1.19 -10.45 30.86
C ALA A 524 -0.79 -9.85 32.22
N PRO A 525 0.50 -9.55 32.45
CA PRO A 525 0.93 -8.85 33.65
C PRO A 525 0.49 -7.38 33.61
N ASP A 526 0.61 -6.70 34.75
CA ASP A 526 0.54 -5.23 34.78
C ASP A 526 1.66 -4.67 33.88
N LYS A 527 1.28 -4.04 32.77
CA LYS A 527 2.19 -3.60 31.73
C LYS A 527 3.23 -2.61 32.23
N GLU A 528 2.83 -1.71 33.12
CA GLU A 528 3.74 -0.67 33.63
C GLU A 528 4.72 -1.23 34.67
N LYS A 529 4.27 -2.05 35.57
CA LYS A 529 5.12 -2.67 36.61
C LYS A 529 6.08 -3.70 36.02
N ALA A 530 5.64 -4.45 35.02
CA ALA A 530 6.47 -5.47 34.35
C ALA A 530 7.30 -4.90 33.18
N ARG A 531 7.13 -3.62 32.78
CA ARG A 531 7.70 -3.01 31.58
C ARG A 531 9.19 -3.32 31.38
N ALA A 532 10.00 -3.21 32.42
CA ALA A 532 11.44 -3.45 32.36
C ALA A 532 11.78 -4.87 31.89
N ASP A 533 11.07 -5.88 32.38
CA ASP A 533 11.28 -7.28 31.97
C ASP A 533 10.69 -7.57 30.61
N LEU A 534 9.50 -7.03 30.34
CA LEU A 534 8.82 -7.18 29.05
C LEU A 534 9.68 -6.62 27.90
N THR A 535 10.26 -5.43 28.08
CA THR A 535 11.10 -4.79 27.06
C THR A 535 12.43 -5.53 26.86
N VAL A 536 13.04 -6.07 27.90
CA VAL A 536 14.24 -6.90 27.79
C VAL A 536 13.95 -8.18 27.00
N PHE A 537 12.85 -8.87 27.34
CA PHE A 537 12.50 -10.09 26.63
C PHE A 537 12.07 -9.79 25.18
N TYR A 538 11.32 -8.71 24.94
CA TYR A 538 10.98 -8.26 23.59
C TYR A 538 12.24 -8.09 22.72
N THR A 539 13.24 -7.39 23.25
CA THR A 539 14.51 -7.20 22.55
C THR A 539 15.19 -8.55 22.24
N LYS A 540 15.17 -9.49 23.18
CA LYS A 540 15.69 -10.85 22.99
C LYS A 540 14.97 -11.61 21.90
N VAL A 541 13.63 -11.47 21.78
CA VAL A 541 12.83 -12.03 20.68
C VAL A 541 13.29 -11.45 19.34
N ALA A 542 13.34 -10.11 19.26
CA ALA A 542 13.69 -9.42 18.02
C ALA A 542 15.13 -9.75 17.57
N GLU A 543 16.10 -9.66 18.48
CA GLU A 543 17.49 -10.01 18.14
C GLU A 543 17.65 -11.47 17.71
N ARG A 544 16.95 -12.41 18.38
CA ARG A 544 16.99 -13.81 18.01
C ARG A 544 16.41 -14.08 16.64
N TYR A 545 15.31 -13.38 16.27
CA TYR A 545 14.76 -13.46 14.92
C TYR A 545 15.80 -13.09 13.88
N PHE A 546 16.31 -11.85 13.92
CA PHE A 546 17.24 -11.36 12.90
C PHE A 546 18.56 -12.12 12.87
N HIS A 547 19.09 -12.51 14.04
CA HIS A 547 20.30 -13.31 14.13
C HIS A 547 20.12 -14.68 13.47
N THR A 548 19.03 -15.40 13.78
CA THR A 548 18.78 -16.74 13.21
C THR A 548 18.62 -16.68 11.70
N VAL A 549 17.89 -15.70 11.17
CA VAL A 549 17.71 -15.49 9.74
C VAL A 549 19.06 -15.14 9.06
N ARG A 550 19.84 -14.24 9.66
CA ARG A 550 21.19 -13.90 9.15
C ARG A 550 22.07 -15.13 9.04
N GLU A 551 22.15 -15.93 10.09
CA GLU A 551 22.97 -17.14 10.11
C GLU A 551 22.53 -18.13 9.02
N ALA A 552 21.23 -18.30 8.82
CA ALA A 552 20.71 -19.15 7.76
C ALA A 552 21.09 -18.62 6.35
N ILE A 553 20.90 -17.32 6.10
CA ILE A 553 21.30 -16.71 4.83
C ILE A 553 22.81 -16.86 4.60
N LYS A 554 23.63 -16.44 5.57
CA LYS A 554 25.10 -16.43 5.41
C LYS A 554 25.70 -17.84 5.35
N SER A 555 25.01 -18.85 5.88
CA SER A 555 25.46 -20.24 5.74
C SER A 555 25.34 -20.79 4.32
N VAL A 556 24.47 -20.24 3.49
CA VAL A 556 24.19 -20.68 2.11
C VAL A 556 24.66 -19.67 1.07
N ALA A 557 24.53 -18.39 1.38
CA ALA A 557 24.80 -17.25 0.50
C ALA A 557 25.65 -16.19 1.24
N PRO A 558 26.93 -16.50 1.58
CA PRO A 558 27.75 -15.66 2.47
C PRO A 558 28.00 -14.25 1.93
N ASP A 559 28.09 -14.08 0.62
CA ASP A 559 28.42 -12.83 -0.04
C ASP A 559 27.20 -11.96 -0.37
N GLN A 560 25.97 -12.49 -0.27
CA GLN A 560 24.75 -11.78 -0.58
C GLN A 560 24.16 -11.10 0.65
N LEU A 561 23.44 -9.99 0.43
CA LEU A 561 22.93 -9.12 1.49
C LEU A 561 21.69 -9.73 2.19
N TYR A 562 21.60 -9.50 3.49
CA TYR A 562 20.35 -9.61 4.25
C TYR A 562 19.62 -8.28 4.22
N LEU A 563 18.49 -8.21 3.52
CA LEU A 563 17.76 -6.98 3.21
C LEU A 563 16.67 -6.62 4.24
N GLY A 564 16.60 -7.32 5.39
CA GLY A 564 15.59 -7.08 6.41
C GLY A 564 14.23 -7.72 6.10
N CYS A 565 13.19 -7.32 6.86
CA CYS A 565 11.89 -8.00 6.86
C CYS A 565 10.71 -7.12 6.40
N ARG A 566 10.97 -6.04 5.66
CA ARG A 566 9.93 -5.21 5.03
C ARG A 566 8.90 -4.71 6.05
N PHE A 567 9.35 -3.92 7.02
CA PHE A 567 8.50 -3.38 8.07
C PHE A 567 7.35 -2.53 7.52
N ALA A 568 6.09 -2.84 7.88
CA ALA A 568 4.97 -1.93 7.71
C ALA A 568 4.90 -0.96 8.92
N ALA A 569 4.79 -1.51 10.12
CA ALA A 569 4.85 -0.78 11.37
C ALA A 569 5.86 -1.45 12.31
N VAL A 570 6.72 -0.65 12.93
CA VAL A 570 7.77 -1.17 13.81
C VAL A 570 8.11 -0.20 14.94
N ASN A 571 8.34 -0.74 16.13
CA ASN A 571 8.86 0.00 17.27
C ASN A 571 10.40 0.09 17.21
N SER A 572 10.96 0.98 18.01
CA SER A 572 12.40 1.30 18.04
C SER A 572 13.29 0.08 18.38
N ARG A 573 12.83 -0.85 19.23
CA ARG A 573 13.61 -2.02 19.65
C ARG A 573 13.77 -3.04 18.52
N ALA A 574 12.71 -3.32 17.79
CA ALA A 574 12.77 -4.21 16.62
C ALA A 574 13.57 -3.57 15.49
N ALA A 575 13.42 -2.27 15.26
CA ALA A 575 14.23 -1.53 14.29
C ALA A 575 15.73 -1.55 14.65
N ALA A 576 16.09 -1.36 15.93
CA ALA A 576 17.47 -1.46 16.41
C ALA A 576 18.04 -2.89 16.27
N ALA A 577 17.24 -3.91 16.55
CA ALA A 577 17.64 -5.30 16.31
C ALA A 577 17.88 -5.59 14.81
N ALA A 578 17.04 -5.08 13.93
CA ALA A 578 17.26 -5.18 12.48
C ALA A 578 18.56 -4.48 12.07
N ALA A 579 18.82 -3.26 12.55
CA ALA A 579 20.06 -2.51 12.28
C ALA A 579 21.32 -3.26 12.73
N LYS A 580 21.23 -4.08 13.77
CA LYS A 580 22.35 -4.88 14.29
C LYS A 580 22.70 -6.09 13.42
N TYR A 581 21.70 -6.71 12.80
CA TYR A 581 21.86 -7.99 12.13
C TYR A 581 21.66 -7.97 10.62
N CYS A 582 20.92 -7.01 10.08
CA CYS A 582 20.71 -6.88 8.64
C CYS A 582 21.85 -6.07 7.98
N ASP A 583 22.16 -6.38 6.73
CA ASP A 583 23.08 -5.58 5.92
C ASP A 583 22.35 -4.32 5.38
N VAL A 584 21.01 -4.40 5.23
CA VAL A 584 20.10 -3.31 4.87
C VAL A 584 18.81 -3.48 5.68
N VAL A 585 18.24 -2.41 6.22
CA VAL A 585 16.95 -2.44 6.89
C VAL A 585 15.86 -2.03 5.91
N SER A 586 14.79 -2.83 5.79
CA SER A 586 13.73 -2.55 4.80
C SER A 586 12.38 -2.21 5.43
N TYR A 587 11.65 -1.35 4.72
CA TYR A 587 10.32 -0.85 5.08
C TYR A 587 9.38 -0.91 3.89
N ASN A 588 8.08 -1.13 4.15
CA ASN A 588 7.00 -0.89 3.19
C ASN A 588 6.37 0.46 3.58
N LEU A 589 6.56 1.48 2.72
CA LEU A 589 6.21 2.87 3.07
C LEU A 589 5.16 3.42 2.10
N TYR A 590 3.90 3.18 2.41
CA TYR A 590 2.76 3.69 1.67
C TYR A 590 2.38 5.09 2.14
N GLN A 591 3.13 6.07 1.69
CA GLN A 591 2.94 7.48 2.02
C GLN A 591 3.28 8.37 0.81
N ARG A 592 2.93 9.66 0.87
CA ARG A 592 3.12 10.56 -0.28
C ARG A 592 4.57 10.98 -0.50
N SER A 593 5.40 10.99 0.53
CA SER A 593 6.81 11.39 0.46
C SER A 593 7.62 10.66 1.52
N VAL A 594 8.87 10.35 1.19
CA VAL A 594 9.87 9.75 2.10
C VAL A 594 11.09 10.65 2.28
N ALA A 595 11.02 11.89 1.79
CA ALA A 595 12.16 12.82 1.83
C ALA A 595 12.62 13.13 3.26
N ASP A 596 11.68 13.16 4.21
CA ASP A 596 11.92 13.50 5.61
C ASP A 596 11.81 12.26 6.53
N PHE A 597 11.90 11.05 5.99
CA PHE A 597 11.82 9.83 6.77
C PHE A 597 12.92 9.79 7.84
N GLN A 598 12.58 9.35 9.05
CA GLN A 598 13.52 9.19 10.15
C GLN A 598 13.57 7.74 10.61
N PHE A 599 14.75 7.14 10.56
CA PHE A 599 14.97 5.80 11.06
C PHE A 599 14.92 5.77 12.59
N ASN A 600 13.98 5.03 13.17
CA ASN A 600 13.76 4.96 14.61
C ASN A 600 14.64 3.93 15.36
N GLY A 601 15.53 3.22 14.66
CA GLY A 601 16.45 2.24 15.26
C GLY A 601 17.75 2.81 15.83
N GLY A 602 17.94 4.13 15.77
CA GLY A 602 19.04 4.84 16.44
C GLY A 602 20.43 4.67 15.80
N ALA A 603 20.56 4.06 14.63
CA ALA A 603 21.83 3.81 13.94
C ALA A 603 21.85 4.43 12.53
N ASP A 604 23.03 4.78 12.04
CA ASP A 604 23.22 5.20 10.65
C ASP A 604 23.47 3.96 9.77
N VAL A 605 22.41 3.42 9.19
CA VAL A 605 22.41 2.18 8.38
C VAL A 605 21.74 2.44 7.03
N PRO A 606 22.08 1.65 5.98
CA PRO A 606 21.37 1.72 4.72
C PRO A 606 19.94 1.19 4.85
N LEU A 607 19.01 1.91 4.22
CA LEU A 607 17.58 1.59 4.22
C LEU A 607 17.10 1.26 2.80
N LEU A 608 16.12 0.36 2.69
CA LEU A 608 15.47 0.02 1.42
C LEU A 608 13.95 0.09 1.58
N ILE A 609 13.29 0.78 0.66
CA ILE A 609 11.83 0.75 0.59
C ILE A 609 11.45 -0.50 -0.21
N GLY A 610 10.85 -1.48 0.48
CA GLY A 610 10.44 -2.75 -0.11
C GLY A 610 9.14 -2.66 -0.89
N GLU A 611 8.23 -1.76 -0.45
CA GLU A 611 6.96 -1.50 -1.15
C GLU A 611 6.55 -0.04 -1.05
N PHE A 612 6.00 0.46 -2.15
CA PHE A 612 5.20 1.68 -2.23
C PHE A 612 4.38 1.67 -3.51
N HIS A 613 3.24 2.36 -3.53
CA HIS A 613 2.49 2.64 -4.75
C HIS A 613 1.60 3.90 -4.63
N PHE A 614 1.09 4.30 -5.78
CA PHE A 614 -0.01 5.24 -5.95
C PHE A 614 -1.01 4.63 -6.93
N GLY A 615 -2.30 4.76 -6.68
CA GLY A 615 -3.32 4.22 -7.55
C GLY A 615 -4.40 5.24 -7.94
N ALA A 616 -4.97 5.05 -9.12
CA ALA A 616 -6.02 5.89 -9.69
C ALA A 616 -7.12 5.03 -10.31
N LEU A 617 -8.36 5.56 -10.43
CA LEU A 617 -9.54 4.78 -10.90
C LEU A 617 -9.98 5.15 -12.32
N ASP A 618 -9.12 5.76 -13.11
CA ASP A 618 -9.47 6.24 -14.45
C ASP A 618 -9.29 5.18 -15.55
N ARG A 619 -8.76 4.01 -15.24
CA ARG A 619 -8.48 2.91 -16.19
C ARG A 619 -9.22 1.60 -15.86
N GLY A 620 -10.38 1.68 -15.23
CA GLY A 620 -11.36 0.57 -15.19
C GLY A 620 -11.30 -0.39 -14.01
N LEU A 621 -10.37 -0.24 -13.07
CA LEU A 621 -10.43 -0.95 -11.79
C LEU A 621 -11.21 -0.13 -10.75
N PHE A 622 -11.44 -0.73 -9.57
CA PHE A 622 -12.38 -0.21 -8.58
C PHE A 622 -11.74 0.23 -7.26
N HIS A 623 -10.44 -0.05 -7.06
CA HIS A 623 -9.72 0.34 -5.86
C HIS A 623 -8.35 0.94 -6.20
N THR A 624 -7.99 2.02 -5.50
CA THR A 624 -6.73 2.75 -5.71
C THR A 624 -5.52 2.11 -5.04
N GLY A 625 -5.71 1.07 -4.24
CA GLY A 625 -4.69 0.67 -3.28
C GLY A 625 -4.59 1.67 -2.12
N LEU A 626 -3.43 1.70 -1.46
CA LEU A 626 -3.24 2.38 -0.17
C LEU A 626 -3.02 3.90 -0.28
N VAL A 627 -2.50 4.40 -1.41
CA VAL A 627 -2.26 5.84 -1.60
C VAL A 627 -2.99 6.33 -2.85
N PRO A 628 -4.20 6.89 -2.70
CA PRO A 628 -5.01 7.36 -3.81
C PRO A 628 -4.46 8.63 -4.46
N VAL A 629 -4.59 8.71 -5.78
CA VAL A 629 -4.36 9.91 -6.60
C VAL A 629 -5.51 10.09 -7.60
N ALA A 630 -5.60 11.27 -8.22
CA ALA A 630 -6.75 11.65 -9.03
C ALA A 630 -6.86 10.85 -10.35
N ASP A 631 -5.74 10.68 -11.05
CA ASP A 631 -5.65 10.07 -12.38
C ASP A 631 -4.23 9.57 -12.65
N GLN A 632 -3.98 9.00 -13.85
CA GLN A 632 -2.66 8.50 -14.24
C GLN A 632 -1.60 9.61 -14.33
N THR A 633 -1.97 10.85 -14.63
CA THR A 633 -1.05 11.99 -14.65
C THR A 633 -0.57 12.32 -13.24
N ALA A 634 -1.49 12.40 -12.29
CA ALA A 634 -1.18 12.59 -10.87
C ALA A 634 -0.38 11.42 -10.30
N ARG A 635 -0.66 10.18 -10.76
CA ARG A 635 0.08 8.98 -10.41
C ARG A 635 1.54 9.05 -10.87
N ALA A 636 1.76 9.44 -12.12
CA ALA A 636 3.08 9.65 -12.69
C ALA A 636 3.88 10.72 -11.94
N GLN A 637 3.24 11.82 -11.57
CA GLN A 637 3.90 12.88 -10.78
C GLN A 637 4.23 12.41 -9.36
N ALA A 638 3.30 11.73 -8.68
CA ALA A 638 3.53 11.17 -7.35
C ALA A 638 4.69 10.16 -7.34
N TYR A 639 4.78 9.30 -8.37
CA TYR A 639 5.92 8.39 -8.56
C TYR A 639 7.25 9.15 -8.63
N LYS A 640 7.33 10.20 -9.46
CA LYS A 640 8.56 11.01 -9.60
C LYS A 640 8.97 11.64 -8.28
N ASP A 641 8.04 12.28 -7.59
CA ASP A 641 8.32 12.99 -6.34
C ASP A 641 8.80 12.04 -5.26
N TYR A 642 8.16 10.87 -5.14
CA TYR A 642 8.52 9.85 -4.16
C TYR A 642 9.92 9.28 -4.42
N VAL A 643 10.18 8.80 -5.65
CA VAL A 643 11.48 8.21 -5.99
C VAL A 643 12.61 9.22 -5.88
N GLN A 644 12.40 10.47 -6.32
CA GLN A 644 13.39 11.54 -6.13
C GLN A 644 13.62 11.86 -4.66
N GLY A 645 12.60 11.79 -3.81
CA GLY A 645 12.73 11.90 -2.35
C GLY A 645 13.62 10.79 -1.79
N ALA A 646 13.39 9.55 -2.17
CA ALA A 646 14.19 8.41 -1.77
C ALA A 646 15.65 8.50 -2.27
N VAL A 647 15.87 8.90 -3.52
CA VAL A 647 17.22 9.08 -4.08
C VAL A 647 18.02 10.14 -3.32
N ARG A 648 17.39 11.25 -2.94
CA ARG A 648 18.06 12.34 -2.19
C ARG A 648 18.29 12.02 -0.72
N HIS A 649 17.52 11.12 -0.14
CA HIS A 649 17.64 10.76 1.26
C HIS A 649 18.97 10.04 1.54
N PRO A 650 19.73 10.40 2.60
CA PRO A 650 21.09 9.90 2.84
C PRO A 650 21.15 8.39 3.11
N GLN A 651 20.11 7.79 3.65
CA GLN A 651 20.11 6.37 4.03
C GLN A 651 19.44 5.45 3.01
N PHE A 652 18.49 5.92 2.18
CA PHE A 652 17.86 5.03 1.21
C PHE A 652 18.81 4.63 0.09
N VAL A 653 18.92 3.31 -0.12
CA VAL A 653 19.72 2.69 -1.18
C VAL A 653 18.84 2.09 -2.30
N GLY A 654 17.53 2.22 -2.18
CA GLY A 654 16.57 1.78 -3.20
C GLY A 654 15.12 1.93 -2.76
N CYS A 655 14.22 1.78 -3.73
CA CYS A 655 12.78 1.72 -3.54
C CYS A 655 12.14 0.84 -4.61
N HIS A 656 11.22 -0.04 -4.20
CA HIS A 656 10.53 -0.98 -5.07
C HIS A 656 9.05 -0.66 -5.09
N TRP A 657 8.49 -0.54 -6.29
CA TRP A 657 7.07 -0.30 -6.49
C TRP A 657 6.28 -1.60 -6.41
N PHE A 658 5.24 -1.66 -5.62
CA PHE A 658 4.25 -2.72 -5.56
C PHE A 658 3.03 -2.31 -6.39
N GLN A 659 2.80 -2.87 -7.60
CA GLN A 659 3.49 -3.99 -8.22
C GLN A 659 3.60 -3.83 -9.75
N TYR A 660 4.16 -4.82 -10.46
CA TYR A 660 4.39 -4.79 -11.89
C TYR A 660 3.10 -4.69 -12.72
N GLN A 661 2.09 -5.49 -12.40
CA GLN A 661 0.81 -5.56 -13.11
C GLN A 661 -0.33 -5.14 -12.18
N ASP A 662 -1.41 -4.56 -12.74
CA ASP A 662 -2.65 -4.35 -11.99
C ASP A 662 -3.15 -5.68 -11.44
N GLU A 663 -3.75 -5.62 -10.27
CA GLU A 663 -4.43 -6.78 -9.70
C GLU A 663 -5.68 -7.15 -10.51
N PRO A 664 -6.19 -8.39 -10.37
CA PRO A 664 -7.39 -8.80 -11.08
C PRO A 664 -8.59 -7.88 -10.78
N THR A 665 -9.31 -7.46 -11.81
CA THR A 665 -10.43 -6.50 -11.71
C THR A 665 -11.47 -6.87 -10.65
N ILE A 666 -11.70 -8.17 -10.46
CA ILE A 666 -12.70 -8.69 -9.51
C ILE A 666 -12.07 -9.32 -8.25
N GLY A 667 -10.86 -8.94 -7.91
CA GLY A 667 -10.15 -9.36 -6.72
C GLY A 667 -9.26 -10.58 -6.90
N ARG A 668 -8.02 -10.51 -6.39
CA ARG A 668 -7.16 -11.69 -6.32
C ARG A 668 -7.66 -12.64 -5.23
N VAL A 669 -7.42 -13.94 -5.42
CA VAL A 669 -7.97 -14.97 -4.53
C VAL A 669 -7.44 -14.88 -3.10
N TYR A 670 -6.22 -14.38 -2.91
CA TYR A 670 -5.53 -14.42 -1.63
C TYR A 670 -6.20 -13.55 -0.55
N ASP A 671 -6.65 -12.34 -0.91
CA ASP A 671 -7.15 -11.34 0.04
C ASP A 671 -8.08 -10.29 -0.59
N GLU A 672 -8.64 -10.59 -1.78
CA GLU A 672 -9.64 -9.77 -2.50
C GLU A 672 -9.12 -8.44 -3.05
N GLU A 673 -7.80 -8.16 -3.03
CA GLU A 673 -7.27 -6.93 -3.61
C GLU A 673 -7.56 -6.85 -5.12
N ASN A 674 -7.97 -5.66 -5.56
CA ASN A 674 -8.24 -5.31 -6.96
C ASN A 674 -7.77 -3.88 -7.26
N TYR A 675 -6.50 -3.64 -6.95
CA TYR A 675 -5.88 -2.33 -6.99
C TYR A 675 -5.40 -1.94 -8.40
N GLN A 676 -5.68 -0.70 -8.82
CA GLN A 676 -5.12 -0.12 -10.03
C GLN A 676 -3.75 0.51 -9.74
N ILE A 677 -2.73 -0.30 -9.67
CA ILE A 677 -1.37 0.08 -9.23
C ILE A 677 -0.27 -0.42 -10.16
N GLY A 678 -0.59 -1.22 -11.18
CA GLY A 678 0.39 -1.83 -12.10
C GLY A 678 1.14 -0.82 -12.97
N PHE A 679 2.31 -1.16 -13.46
CA PHE A 679 2.95 -0.52 -14.61
C PHE A 679 2.32 -0.98 -15.93
N VAL A 680 1.67 -2.13 -15.91
CA VAL A 680 0.84 -2.67 -16.99
C VAL A 680 -0.54 -3.05 -16.46
N ASP A 681 -1.56 -2.99 -17.31
CA ASP A 681 -2.91 -3.43 -16.98
C ASP A 681 -3.07 -4.96 -17.06
N VAL A 682 -4.26 -5.49 -16.76
CA VAL A 682 -4.59 -6.92 -16.82
C VAL A 682 -4.45 -7.51 -18.24
N ALA A 683 -4.50 -6.69 -19.27
CA ALA A 683 -4.30 -7.08 -20.68
C ALA A 683 -2.85 -6.86 -21.18
N ASP A 684 -1.91 -6.66 -20.26
CA ASP A 684 -0.49 -6.41 -20.55
C ASP A 684 -0.26 -5.15 -21.41
N THR A 685 -1.04 -4.09 -21.18
CA THR A 685 -0.87 -2.78 -21.80
C THR A 685 -0.14 -1.84 -20.84
N PRO A 686 1.04 -1.30 -21.21
CA PRO A 686 1.79 -0.37 -20.38
C PRO A 686 1.07 0.98 -20.18
N TYR A 687 1.16 1.56 -18.96
CA TYR A 687 0.65 2.90 -18.63
C TYR A 687 1.65 3.96 -19.07
N ALA A 688 1.38 4.63 -20.19
CA ALA A 688 2.30 5.57 -20.83
C ALA A 688 2.78 6.69 -19.89
N GLU A 689 1.89 7.22 -19.05
CA GLU A 689 2.19 8.30 -18.12
C GLU A 689 3.20 7.87 -17.04
N THR A 690 2.97 6.70 -16.43
CA THR A 690 3.86 6.13 -15.41
C THR A 690 5.22 5.76 -16.01
N ILE A 691 5.23 5.20 -17.21
CA ILE A 691 6.47 4.82 -17.91
C ILE A 691 7.29 6.04 -18.28
N ALA A 692 6.67 7.12 -18.79
CA ALA A 692 7.36 8.37 -19.07
C ALA A 692 8.00 8.95 -17.79
N ALA A 693 7.29 8.91 -16.68
CA ALA A 693 7.82 9.32 -15.38
C ALA A 693 9.00 8.46 -14.92
N ALA A 694 8.89 7.14 -15.07
CA ALA A 694 9.96 6.21 -14.69
C ALA A 694 11.21 6.38 -15.55
N ARG A 695 11.06 6.59 -16.87
CA ARG A 695 12.16 6.93 -17.78
C ARG A 695 12.87 8.23 -17.39
N GLU A 696 12.10 9.26 -17.05
CA GLU A 696 12.65 10.53 -16.60
C GLU A 696 13.49 10.36 -15.32
N VAL A 697 12.96 9.67 -14.33
CA VAL A 697 13.67 9.42 -13.07
C VAL A 697 14.89 8.54 -13.28
N GLY A 698 14.75 7.42 -14.00
CA GLY A 698 15.84 6.49 -14.29
C GLY A 698 16.99 7.16 -15.09
N GLY A 699 16.65 8.04 -16.02
CA GLY A 699 17.63 8.83 -16.78
C GLY A 699 18.43 9.82 -15.92
N LYS A 700 17.93 10.18 -14.75
CA LYS A 700 18.54 11.12 -13.80
C LYS A 700 18.99 10.46 -12.49
N LEU A 701 18.88 9.14 -12.37
CA LEU A 701 19.04 8.40 -11.09
C LEU A 701 20.40 8.66 -10.42
N TYR A 702 21.42 8.92 -11.20
CA TYR A 702 22.81 9.14 -10.76
C TYR A 702 23.36 10.55 -11.08
N ARG A 703 22.47 11.51 -11.35
CA ARG A 703 22.86 12.89 -11.70
C ARG A 703 22.54 13.90 -10.62
#